data_d005dbe808476a16b50f84a25e518979
#
_entry.id   d005dbe808476a16b50f84a25e518979
#
_cell.length_a   1.000
_cell.length_b   1.000
_cell.length_c   1.000
_cell.angle_alpha   90.00
_cell.angle_beta   90.00
_cell.angle_gamma   90.00
#
_symmetry.space_group_name_H-M   'P 1'
#
loop_
_entity.id
_entity.type
_entity.pdbx_description
1 polymer ?
#
loop_
_entity_poly.entity_id
_entity_poly.type
_entity_poly.pdbx_seq_one_letter_code
_entity_poly.pdbx_strand_id
1 'polypeptide(L)'
;MEDFEKKGAEYSASNIQVLEGLEAVRKRPAMYIGDISEKGLHHLVYETVDNSIDEALAGYCKNIEVTICEDNSIVVQDDGRGIPVDMHPKEGRSALEVVMTVLHAGGKFDKGSYKVSGGLHGVGVSCVNALSTRMLSQVFRDGKIYQQEYSKGKPIYPVEVVGVTDLRGTRQQFWPDGEIFSTTVYKYEILANRMRELAYLNAGIRIKLTDLRPDEEGNIRTETFYSELGLREFVRHIDSGRTRLIDDVIYLNTEKNGMPIEVAMMYNTSYSENIHSYVNNINTIEGGTHLAGFRTALTRVLKKYAEETAQKQIEKAKIEISGEDFREGLTAIISVKVAEPQFEGQTKTKLGNSEAAGAVNQAVGEALSNYLEEHPKEAKMIVDKVILAATARVAARKARESVQRKSPLGGGGLPGKLADCSSRKAEQCELFLVEGDSAGGSAKSARSRATQAILPLRGKILNVEKSMWHKAFESDEVNNIITAMGIRFGVDGEDSKEANIEKLRYHKIIIMADADVDGHHIETLVMTLFYRYFPQLIRAGHLYLAMPPLYRCKKGKVDKYCYSDEERDDFIREYGDGNENSITLQRYKGLGEMNPEQLWETTMDPERRMLKQITIENAAEADYIFSMLMGEDVGPRRDFIEANAAYAEIDA
;
A
#
# COMPACT_ATOMS: atom_id res chain seq x y z
N MET A 1 35.42 31.30 -9.04
CA MET A 1 35.84 30.31 -10.04
C MET A 1 37.09 29.63 -9.47
N GLU A 2 36.90 28.63 -8.66
CA GLU A 2 37.98 27.77 -8.18
C GLU A 2 37.67 26.38 -8.66
N ASP A 3 38.66 25.80 -9.32
CA ASP A 3 38.65 24.55 -10.04
C ASP A 3 38.37 23.37 -9.10
N PHE A 4 37.20 22.74 -9.28
CA PHE A 4 36.98 21.35 -8.85
C PHE A 4 37.63 20.42 -9.87
N GLU A 5 38.95 20.34 -9.90
CA GLU A 5 39.63 19.18 -10.46
C GLU A 5 39.30 17.92 -9.59
N LYS A 6 38.24 17.20 -9.95
CA LYS A 6 38.09 15.82 -9.55
C LYS A 6 39.24 15.03 -10.16
N LYS A 7 40.29 14.74 -9.38
CA LYS A 7 41.19 13.64 -9.64
C LYS A 7 40.31 12.37 -9.77
N GLY A 8 40.08 11.93 -10.99
CA GLY A 8 39.47 10.63 -11.26
C GLY A 8 40.33 9.57 -10.61
N ALA A 9 39.84 8.93 -9.55
CA ALA A 9 40.48 7.75 -9.02
C ALA A 9 40.55 6.73 -10.17
N GLU A 10 41.75 6.30 -10.53
CA GLU A 10 41.96 5.31 -11.58
C GLU A 10 41.17 4.05 -11.23
N TYR A 11 40.21 3.66 -12.06
CA TYR A 11 39.38 2.47 -11.83
C TYR A 11 40.24 1.25 -12.08
N SER A 12 40.71 0.63 -11.01
CA SER A 12 41.60 -0.53 -11.01
C SER A 12 41.01 -1.70 -10.23
N ALA A 13 41.58 -2.86 -10.31
CA ALA A 13 41.15 -4.05 -9.58
C ALA A 13 41.06 -3.82 -8.05
N SER A 14 41.87 -2.90 -7.50
CA SER A 14 41.82 -2.52 -6.08
C SER A 14 40.54 -1.76 -5.68
N ASN A 15 39.80 -1.21 -6.65
CA ASN A 15 38.53 -0.52 -6.41
C ASN A 15 37.33 -1.49 -6.39
N ILE A 16 37.56 -2.76 -6.80
CA ILE A 16 36.55 -3.81 -6.77
C ILE A 16 36.47 -4.38 -5.36
N GLN A 17 35.42 -4.05 -4.61
CA GLN A 17 35.20 -4.63 -3.29
C GLN A 17 34.32 -5.88 -3.42
N VAL A 18 34.79 -7.01 -2.93
CA VAL A 18 33.98 -8.21 -2.76
C VAL A 18 33.37 -8.16 -1.36
N LEU A 19 32.05 -8.11 -1.29
CA LEU A 19 31.31 -8.14 -0.03
C LEU A 19 30.84 -9.57 0.20
N GLU A 20 31.24 -10.16 1.32
CA GLU A 20 30.85 -11.52 1.68
C GLU A 20 29.70 -11.52 2.71
N GLY A 21 28.78 -12.46 2.53
CA GLY A 21 27.72 -12.76 3.50
C GLY A 21 26.84 -11.57 3.88
N LEU A 22 26.58 -11.39 5.17
CA LEU A 22 25.66 -10.39 5.70
C LEU A 22 26.20 -8.95 5.66
N GLU A 23 27.49 -8.74 5.40
CA GLU A 23 28.05 -7.40 5.20
C GLU A 23 27.49 -6.74 3.94
N ALA A 24 27.18 -7.53 2.90
CA ALA A 24 26.52 -7.03 1.69
C ALA A 24 25.12 -6.47 2.00
N VAL A 25 24.37 -7.14 2.90
CA VAL A 25 23.04 -6.70 3.35
C VAL A 25 23.12 -5.36 4.07
N ARG A 26 24.04 -5.23 5.02
CA ARG A 26 24.24 -3.98 5.76
C ARG A 26 24.67 -2.80 4.89
N LYS A 27 25.48 -3.06 3.87
CA LYS A 27 25.98 -2.02 2.96
C LYS A 27 24.94 -1.57 1.92
N ARG A 28 24.03 -2.46 1.53
CA ARG A 28 22.97 -2.21 0.54
C ARG A 28 21.61 -2.77 1.02
N PRO A 29 21.09 -2.32 2.16
CA PRO A 29 19.88 -2.89 2.76
C PRO A 29 18.67 -2.81 1.83
N ALA A 30 18.51 -1.71 1.08
CA ALA A 30 17.40 -1.52 0.16
C ALA A 30 17.32 -2.60 -0.96
N MET A 31 18.42 -3.26 -1.30
CA MET A 31 18.39 -4.38 -2.26
C MET A 31 17.66 -5.62 -1.72
N TYR A 32 17.58 -5.78 -0.39
CA TYR A 32 17.02 -6.96 0.28
C TYR A 32 15.64 -6.70 0.88
N ILE A 33 15.43 -5.51 1.43
CA ILE A 33 14.17 -5.13 2.11
C ILE A 33 13.41 -4.00 1.41
N GLY A 34 13.89 -3.54 0.24
CA GLY A 34 13.26 -2.55 -0.63
C GLY A 34 13.45 -1.10 -0.19
N ASP A 35 13.54 -0.82 1.10
CA ASP A 35 13.61 0.53 1.66
C ASP A 35 14.29 0.52 3.04
N ILE A 36 14.75 1.66 3.52
CA ILE A 36 15.31 1.87 4.88
C ILE A 36 14.47 2.84 5.71
N SER A 37 13.33 3.28 5.19
CA SER A 37 12.36 4.09 5.90
C SER A 37 11.43 3.22 6.77
N GLU A 38 10.34 3.79 7.25
CA GLU A 38 9.29 3.11 8.02
C GLU A 38 8.84 1.80 7.35
N LYS A 39 8.70 1.79 6.01
CA LYS A 39 8.29 0.59 5.26
C LYS A 39 9.29 -0.54 5.38
N GLY A 40 10.58 -0.27 5.20
CA GLY A 40 11.65 -1.27 5.36
C GLY A 40 11.77 -1.77 6.79
N LEU A 41 11.52 -0.90 7.79
CA LEU A 41 11.49 -1.28 9.20
C LEU A 41 10.41 -2.35 9.46
N HIS A 42 9.16 -2.10 9.02
CA HIS A 42 8.05 -3.05 9.19
C HIS A 42 8.26 -4.35 8.40
N HIS A 43 9.00 -4.29 7.28
CA HIS A 43 9.33 -5.47 6.49
C HIS A 43 10.15 -6.51 7.27
N LEU A 44 10.98 -6.10 8.24
CA LEU A 44 11.68 -7.03 9.14
C LEU A 44 10.70 -7.93 9.92
N VAL A 45 9.59 -7.36 10.37
CA VAL A 45 8.53 -8.11 11.06
C VAL A 45 7.86 -9.08 10.08
N TYR A 46 7.56 -8.62 8.86
CA TYR A 46 6.94 -9.46 7.83
C TYR A 46 7.80 -10.67 7.49
N GLU A 47 9.09 -10.51 7.27
CA GLU A 47 10.01 -11.62 6.99
C GLU A 47 10.07 -12.64 8.13
N THR A 48 9.95 -12.18 9.38
CA THR A 48 9.96 -13.07 10.54
C THR A 48 8.63 -13.81 10.70
N VAL A 49 7.50 -13.11 10.56
CA VAL A 49 6.15 -13.70 10.64
C VAL A 49 5.90 -14.66 9.46
N ASP A 50 6.37 -14.33 8.25
CA ASP A 50 6.21 -15.19 7.07
C ASP A 50 6.89 -16.55 7.26
N ASN A 51 7.95 -16.66 8.09
CA ASN A 51 8.52 -17.95 8.45
C ASN A 51 7.57 -18.79 9.31
N SER A 52 6.87 -18.16 10.24
CA SER A 52 5.85 -18.83 11.07
C SER A 52 4.62 -19.22 10.24
N ILE A 53 4.24 -18.39 9.27
CA ILE A 53 3.18 -18.72 8.29
C ILE A 53 3.59 -19.88 7.39
N ASP A 54 4.86 -19.99 6.98
CA ASP A 54 5.33 -21.14 6.20
C ASP A 54 5.24 -22.44 7.02
N GLU A 55 5.51 -22.41 8.33
CA GLU A 55 5.25 -23.54 9.24
C GLU A 55 3.75 -23.88 9.33
N ALA A 56 2.89 -22.88 9.28
CA ALA A 56 1.44 -23.07 9.28
C ALA A 56 0.96 -23.65 7.93
N LEU A 57 1.47 -23.21 6.80
CA LEU A 57 1.20 -23.79 5.49
C LEU A 57 1.66 -25.25 5.38
N ALA A 58 2.74 -25.59 6.08
CA ALA A 58 3.21 -26.97 6.22
C ALA A 58 2.38 -27.80 7.22
N GLY A 59 1.40 -27.20 7.91
CA GLY A 59 0.48 -27.86 8.82
C GLY A 59 0.99 -28.02 10.26
N TYR A 60 2.07 -27.35 10.63
CA TYR A 60 2.72 -27.53 11.93
C TYR A 60 2.51 -26.39 12.92
N CYS A 61 2.07 -25.22 12.48
CA CYS A 61 1.82 -24.05 13.34
C CYS A 61 0.34 -23.66 13.30
N LYS A 62 -0.20 -23.24 14.45
CA LYS A 62 -1.57 -22.73 14.60
C LYS A 62 -1.65 -21.41 15.34
N ASN A 63 -0.65 -21.09 16.14
CA ASN A 63 -0.62 -19.88 16.95
C ASN A 63 0.68 -19.12 16.70
N ILE A 64 0.55 -17.84 16.40
CA ILE A 64 1.67 -16.92 16.21
C ILE A 64 1.43 -15.72 17.14
N GLU A 65 2.43 -15.36 17.92
CA GLU A 65 2.40 -14.19 18.78
C GLU A 65 3.44 -13.17 18.30
N VAL A 66 3.01 -11.93 18.10
CA VAL A 66 3.86 -10.80 17.72
C VAL A 66 3.76 -9.76 18.83
N THR A 67 4.88 -9.32 19.35
CA THR A 67 4.91 -8.33 20.44
C THR A 67 5.85 -7.18 20.08
N ILE A 68 5.34 -5.97 20.16
CA ILE A 68 6.13 -4.73 20.15
C ILE A 68 6.50 -4.47 21.61
N CYS A 69 7.78 -4.51 21.94
CA CYS A 69 8.26 -4.27 23.29
C CYS A 69 8.39 -2.77 23.59
N GLU A 70 8.48 -2.40 24.88
CA GLU A 70 8.65 -1.01 25.31
C GLU A 70 9.90 -0.35 24.73
N ASP A 71 10.96 -1.13 24.48
CA ASP A 71 12.22 -0.67 23.87
C ASP A 71 12.22 -0.68 22.34
N ASN A 72 11.04 -0.78 21.73
CA ASN A 72 10.83 -0.95 20.29
C ASN A 72 11.53 -2.18 19.67
N SER A 73 11.89 -3.20 20.45
CA SER A 73 12.21 -4.50 19.89
C SER A 73 10.94 -5.26 19.51
N ILE A 74 11.07 -6.21 18.59
CA ILE A 74 9.98 -7.09 18.18
C ILE A 74 10.26 -8.51 18.65
N VAL A 75 9.23 -9.14 19.19
CA VAL A 75 9.22 -10.59 19.46
C VAL A 75 8.21 -11.25 18.53
N VAL A 76 8.63 -12.29 17.81
CA VAL A 76 7.75 -13.19 17.06
C VAL A 76 7.95 -14.60 17.61
N GLN A 77 6.87 -15.23 18.04
CA GLN A 77 6.88 -16.59 18.55
C GLN A 77 5.80 -17.43 17.87
N ASP A 78 6.15 -18.64 17.47
CA ASP A 78 5.23 -19.62 16.89
C ASP A 78 5.24 -20.95 17.66
N ASP A 79 4.22 -21.79 17.38
CA ASP A 79 4.11 -23.16 17.89
C ASP A 79 4.47 -24.23 16.82
N GLY A 80 5.28 -23.86 15.83
CA GLY A 80 5.75 -24.72 14.75
C GLY A 80 6.71 -25.84 15.18
N ARG A 81 7.45 -26.42 14.23
CA ARG A 81 8.43 -27.50 14.52
C ARG A 81 9.67 -27.02 15.25
N GLY A 82 9.95 -25.72 15.21
CA GLY A 82 11.23 -25.14 15.61
C GLY A 82 12.34 -25.35 14.57
N ILE A 83 13.18 -24.34 14.38
CA ILE A 83 14.33 -24.41 13.46
C ILE A 83 15.24 -25.57 13.91
N PRO A 84 15.78 -26.42 12.99
CA PRO A 84 16.74 -27.46 13.36
C PRO A 84 17.97 -26.86 14.05
N VAL A 85 18.46 -27.54 15.09
CA VAL A 85 19.62 -27.10 15.90
C VAL A 85 20.81 -28.03 15.75
N ASP A 86 20.62 -29.16 15.06
CA ASP A 86 21.67 -30.15 14.80
C ASP A 86 22.81 -29.54 13.97
N MET A 87 23.97 -30.16 14.05
CA MET A 87 25.15 -29.74 13.29
C MET A 87 24.92 -29.93 11.79
N HIS A 88 25.06 -28.85 11.01
CA HIS A 88 24.94 -28.93 9.57
C HIS A 88 26.15 -29.65 8.96
N PRO A 89 25.92 -30.73 8.17
CA PRO A 89 27.01 -31.62 7.74
C PRO A 89 28.14 -30.94 6.95
N LYS A 90 27.82 -29.91 6.16
CA LYS A 90 28.80 -29.21 5.32
C LYS A 90 29.43 -28.00 5.99
N GLU A 91 28.65 -27.30 6.84
CA GLU A 91 29.08 -26.03 7.44
C GLU A 91 29.83 -26.22 8.77
N GLY A 92 29.66 -27.38 9.45
CA GLY A 92 30.29 -27.63 10.73
C GLY A 92 29.80 -26.72 11.86
N ARG A 93 28.63 -26.12 11.67
CA ARG A 93 27.93 -25.24 12.61
C ARG A 93 26.48 -25.72 12.80
N SER A 94 25.80 -25.26 13.84
CA SER A 94 24.39 -25.60 14.04
C SER A 94 23.55 -25.11 12.84
N ALA A 95 22.52 -25.86 12.47
CA ALA A 95 21.60 -25.47 11.40
C ALA A 95 20.90 -24.14 11.74
N LEU A 96 20.59 -23.84 13.00
CA LEU A 96 20.11 -22.53 13.44
C LEU A 96 21.09 -21.42 13.06
N GLU A 97 22.37 -21.57 13.41
CA GLU A 97 23.39 -20.59 13.08
C GLU A 97 23.52 -20.38 11.57
N VAL A 98 23.49 -21.48 10.79
CA VAL A 98 23.55 -21.41 9.32
C VAL A 98 22.38 -20.60 8.76
N VAL A 99 21.14 -20.88 9.18
CA VAL A 99 19.94 -20.15 8.74
C VAL A 99 20.00 -18.66 9.11
N MET A 100 20.58 -18.35 10.26
CA MET A 100 20.63 -16.97 10.76
C MET A 100 21.79 -16.14 10.17
N THR A 101 22.85 -16.78 9.65
CA THR A 101 24.09 -16.09 9.27
C THR A 101 24.52 -16.28 7.82
N VAL A 102 23.91 -17.21 7.10
CA VAL A 102 24.27 -17.52 5.70
C VAL A 102 23.11 -17.13 4.79
N LEU A 103 23.41 -16.31 3.76
CA LEU A 103 22.44 -16.01 2.72
C LEU A 103 22.20 -17.26 1.85
N HIS A 104 20.95 -17.40 1.38
CA HIS A 104 20.53 -18.54 0.57
C HIS A 104 20.66 -19.89 1.29
N ALA A 105 20.47 -19.90 2.61
CA ALA A 105 20.42 -21.10 3.44
C ALA A 105 19.01 -21.28 4.02
N GLY A 106 18.51 -22.51 4.04
CA GLY A 106 17.22 -22.84 4.67
C GLY A 106 16.59 -24.10 4.12
N GLY A 107 15.67 -24.68 4.91
CA GLY A 107 14.93 -25.90 4.57
C GLY A 107 13.92 -25.73 3.42
N LYS A 108 13.64 -24.51 2.99
CA LYS A 108 12.68 -24.18 1.92
C LYS A 108 13.18 -24.54 0.50
N PHE A 109 14.48 -24.83 0.35
CA PHE A 109 15.05 -25.39 -0.89
C PHE A 109 14.80 -26.89 -1.03
N ASP A 110 14.36 -27.57 0.04
CA ASP A 110 14.00 -28.98 0.01
C ASP A 110 12.48 -29.16 -0.11
N LYS A 111 12.03 -29.67 -1.25
CA LYS A 111 10.61 -29.93 -1.55
C LYS A 111 9.95 -30.94 -0.61
N GLY A 112 10.76 -31.77 0.08
CA GLY A 112 10.27 -32.71 1.09
C GLY A 112 9.83 -32.01 2.37
N SER A 113 10.46 -30.90 2.72
CA SER A 113 10.19 -30.15 3.95
C SER A 113 9.09 -29.12 3.81
N TYR A 114 8.99 -28.44 2.65
CA TYR A 114 7.96 -27.43 2.34
C TYR A 114 7.50 -27.59 0.89
N LYS A 115 6.23 -27.98 0.69
CA LYS A 115 5.63 -28.07 -0.65
C LYS A 115 5.35 -26.69 -1.25
N VAL A 116 5.02 -25.74 -0.38
CA VAL A 116 4.70 -24.35 -0.72
C VAL A 116 5.29 -23.46 0.38
N SER A 117 5.94 -22.36 0.00
CA SER A 117 6.41 -21.35 0.95
C SER A 117 6.37 -19.96 0.32
N GLY A 118 6.17 -18.93 1.16
CA GLY A 118 6.32 -17.53 0.78
C GLY A 118 7.79 -17.10 0.69
N GLY A 119 8.64 -17.67 1.56
CA GLY A 119 10.08 -17.44 1.57
C GLY A 119 10.80 -18.28 0.52
N LEU A 120 11.24 -17.65 -0.58
CA LEU A 120 11.83 -18.34 -1.74
C LEU A 120 13.34 -18.32 -1.76
N HIS A 121 13.95 -17.28 -1.22
CA HIS A 121 15.37 -16.99 -1.43
C HIS A 121 16.27 -17.41 -0.27
N GLY A 122 15.69 -17.83 0.88
CA GLY A 122 16.47 -18.20 2.06
C GLY A 122 17.30 -17.04 2.64
N VAL A 123 16.79 -15.82 2.52
CA VAL A 123 17.50 -14.61 2.97
C VAL A 123 16.76 -13.80 4.03
N GLY A 124 15.45 -14.01 4.24
CA GLY A 124 14.61 -13.15 5.07
C GLY A 124 15.15 -12.97 6.49
N VAL A 125 15.19 -14.04 7.28
CA VAL A 125 15.61 -13.95 8.67
C VAL A 125 17.08 -13.58 8.84
N SER A 126 17.95 -13.97 7.92
CA SER A 126 19.36 -13.57 7.93
C SER A 126 19.53 -12.07 7.62
N CYS A 127 18.64 -11.49 6.78
CA CYS A 127 18.57 -10.04 6.59
C CYS A 127 18.08 -9.32 7.86
N VAL A 128 17.06 -9.84 8.55
CA VAL A 128 16.60 -9.29 9.84
C VAL A 128 17.76 -9.27 10.84
N ASN A 129 18.52 -10.37 10.94
CA ASN A 129 19.69 -10.46 11.80
C ASN A 129 20.78 -9.43 11.42
N ALA A 130 21.11 -9.32 10.13
CA ALA A 130 22.10 -8.36 9.64
C ALA A 130 21.72 -6.89 9.92
N LEU A 131 20.42 -6.56 9.86
CA LEU A 131 19.89 -5.20 9.99
C LEU A 131 19.47 -4.86 11.43
N SER A 132 19.79 -5.74 12.39
CA SER A 132 19.54 -5.55 13.81
C SER A 132 20.84 -5.33 14.59
N THR A 133 20.80 -4.43 15.57
CA THR A 133 21.93 -4.26 16.51
C THR A 133 22.12 -5.51 17.35
N ARG A 134 21.02 -6.16 17.69
CA ARG A 134 20.95 -7.38 18.48
C ARG A 134 19.83 -8.26 17.97
N MET A 135 20.03 -9.58 17.97
CA MET A 135 18.98 -10.58 17.71
C MET A 135 19.16 -11.76 18.64
N LEU A 136 18.04 -12.22 19.23
CA LEU A 136 17.98 -13.39 20.11
C LEU A 136 17.06 -14.43 19.48
N SER A 137 17.61 -15.60 19.19
CA SER A 137 16.87 -16.75 18.67
C SER A 137 16.74 -17.81 19.73
N GLN A 138 15.52 -18.21 20.03
CA GLN A 138 15.20 -19.34 20.90
C GLN A 138 14.41 -20.39 20.13
N VAL A 139 14.78 -21.64 20.27
CA VAL A 139 14.11 -22.78 19.64
C VAL A 139 13.64 -23.74 20.72
N PHE A 140 12.37 -24.05 20.71
CA PHE A 140 11.71 -24.98 21.62
C PHE A 140 11.55 -26.32 20.89
N ARG A 141 12.44 -27.28 21.17
CA ARG A 141 12.47 -28.54 20.46
C ARG A 141 13.06 -29.65 21.33
N ASP A 142 12.52 -30.86 21.18
CA ASP A 142 13.01 -32.09 21.85
C ASP A 142 13.13 -31.93 23.38
N GLY A 143 12.17 -31.21 23.97
CA GLY A 143 12.11 -30.98 25.43
C GLY A 143 13.11 -29.94 25.94
N LYS A 144 13.80 -29.22 25.07
CA LYS A 144 14.85 -28.28 25.41
C LYS A 144 14.61 -26.90 24.82
N ILE A 145 15.18 -25.89 25.48
CA ILE A 145 15.27 -24.52 24.97
C ILE A 145 16.69 -24.31 24.48
N TYR A 146 16.84 -24.19 23.15
CA TYR A 146 18.09 -23.81 22.51
C TYR A 146 18.10 -22.31 22.30
N GLN A 147 19.26 -21.68 22.47
CA GLN A 147 19.41 -20.24 22.35
C GLN A 147 20.70 -19.88 21.63
N GLN A 148 20.64 -18.84 20.82
CA GLN A 148 21.81 -18.17 20.27
C GLN A 148 21.51 -16.67 20.10
N GLU A 149 22.51 -15.84 20.37
CA GLU A 149 22.42 -14.40 20.24
C GLU A 149 23.39 -13.89 19.18
N TYR A 150 22.97 -12.83 18.52
CA TYR A 150 23.71 -12.22 17.42
C TYR A 150 23.80 -10.71 17.59
N SER A 151 24.87 -10.11 17.08
CA SER A 151 25.05 -8.67 16.95
C SER A 151 25.40 -8.32 15.51
N LYS A 152 24.57 -7.51 14.86
CA LYS A 152 24.78 -7.05 13.46
C LYS A 152 25.09 -8.23 12.51
N GLY A 153 24.34 -9.34 12.67
CA GLY A 153 24.49 -10.55 11.86
C GLY A 153 25.56 -11.54 12.31
N LYS A 154 26.36 -11.23 13.32
CA LYS A 154 27.44 -12.10 13.80
C LYS A 154 27.05 -12.81 15.10
N PRO A 155 27.23 -14.15 15.23
CA PRO A 155 26.92 -14.84 16.47
C PRO A 155 27.86 -14.37 17.59
N ILE A 156 27.30 -14.22 18.81
CA ILE A 156 28.06 -13.83 20.00
C ILE A 156 28.65 -15.07 20.67
N TYR A 157 27.89 -16.17 20.68
CA TYR A 157 28.26 -17.47 21.21
C TYR A 157 27.62 -18.59 20.37
N PRO A 158 28.15 -19.82 20.40
CA PRO A 158 27.52 -20.97 19.74
C PRO A 158 26.14 -21.27 20.33
N VAL A 159 25.30 -22.03 19.59
CA VAL A 159 24.01 -22.50 20.11
C VAL A 159 24.21 -23.27 21.41
N GLU A 160 23.48 -22.90 22.44
CA GLU A 160 23.52 -23.54 23.76
C GLU A 160 22.13 -23.93 24.25
N VAL A 161 22.08 -24.90 25.17
CA VAL A 161 20.84 -25.30 25.86
C VAL A 161 20.72 -24.49 27.14
N VAL A 162 19.70 -23.66 27.22
CA VAL A 162 19.46 -22.76 28.37
C VAL A 162 18.36 -23.25 29.32
N GLY A 163 17.60 -24.26 28.93
CA GLY A 163 16.51 -24.78 29.77
C GLY A 163 15.82 -26.00 29.17
N VAL A 164 14.79 -26.45 29.89
CA VAL A 164 13.86 -27.49 29.46
C VAL A 164 12.45 -26.90 29.28
N THR A 165 11.67 -27.47 28.37
CA THR A 165 10.34 -26.94 28.04
C THR A 165 9.45 -28.03 27.46
N ASP A 166 8.14 -27.90 27.67
CA ASP A 166 7.12 -28.68 26.95
C ASP A 166 6.61 -27.95 25.71
N LEU A 167 7.06 -26.71 25.50
CA LEU A 167 6.71 -25.93 24.31
C LEU A 167 7.44 -26.45 23.07
N ARG A 168 6.86 -26.14 21.92
CA ARG A 168 7.45 -26.37 20.59
C ARG A 168 7.36 -25.09 19.78
N GLY A 169 8.32 -24.84 18.91
CA GLY A 169 8.31 -23.70 18.01
C GLY A 169 9.58 -22.87 18.02
N THR A 170 9.48 -21.67 17.49
CA THR A 170 10.58 -20.72 17.41
C THR A 170 10.17 -19.37 18.01
N ARG A 171 11.08 -18.74 18.74
CA ARG A 171 10.93 -17.37 19.22
C ARG A 171 12.13 -16.54 18.75
N GLN A 172 11.83 -15.48 18.03
CA GLN A 172 12.81 -14.53 17.52
C GLN A 172 12.56 -13.17 18.18
N GLN A 173 13.59 -12.57 18.75
CA GLN A 173 13.53 -11.19 19.24
C GLN A 173 14.65 -10.39 18.58
N PHE A 174 14.33 -9.21 18.02
CA PHE A 174 15.31 -8.40 17.33
C PHE A 174 15.12 -6.90 17.59
N TRP A 175 16.24 -6.18 17.61
CA TRP A 175 16.34 -4.74 17.82
C TRP A 175 16.86 -4.10 16.54
N PRO A 176 16.05 -3.33 15.81
CA PRO A 176 16.47 -2.72 14.55
C PRO A 176 17.63 -1.74 14.75
N ASP A 177 18.50 -1.66 13.74
CA ASP A 177 19.70 -0.82 13.82
C ASP A 177 19.40 0.63 13.37
N GLY A 178 19.37 1.57 14.31
CA GLY A 178 19.16 2.99 14.05
C GLY A 178 20.25 3.67 13.21
N GLU A 179 21.40 3.00 12.97
CA GLU A 179 22.39 3.48 12.01
C GLU A 179 21.98 3.22 10.55
N ILE A 180 21.00 2.32 10.34
CA ILE A 180 20.53 1.91 9.01
C ILE A 180 19.15 2.51 8.72
N PHE A 181 18.23 2.39 9.67
CA PHE A 181 16.86 2.84 9.49
C PHE A 181 16.69 4.31 9.90
N SER A 182 15.89 5.04 9.12
CA SER A 182 15.54 6.44 9.43
C SER A 182 14.68 6.57 10.69
N THR A 183 13.98 5.51 11.07
CA THR A 183 13.22 5.36 12.32
C THR A 183 13.32 3.92 12.81
N THR A 184 13.24 3.74 14.14
CA THR A 184 13.15 2.41 14.78
C THR A 184 11.84 2.21 15.52
N VAL A 185 10.88 3.13 15.33
CA VAL A 185 9.58 3.07 15.99
C VAL A 185 8.57 2.35 15.10
N TYR A 186 8.06 1.22 15.58
CA TYR A 186 7.02 0.46 14.91
C TYR A 186 5.64 1.07 15.11
N LYS A 187 4.83 1.07 14.06
CA LYS A 187 3.43 1.48 14.11
C LYS A 187 2.52 0.25 14.25
N TYR A 188 1.71 0.25 15.29
CA TYR A 188 0.79 -0.84 15.59
C TYR A 188 -0.15 -1.13 14.41
N GLU A 189 -0.78 -0.10 13.83
CA GLU A 189 -1.77 -0.25 12.77
C GLU A 189 -1.21 -0.91 11.52
N ILE A 190 0.03 -0.60 11.16
CA ILE A 190 0.69 -1.22 10.00
C ILE A 190 0.85 -2.72 10.21
N LEU A 191 1.27 -3.13 11.40
CA LEU A 191 1.40 -4.54 11.76
C LEU A 191 0.04 -5.21 11.89
N ALA A 192 -0.93 -4.56 12.54
CA ALA A 192 -2.29 -5.08 12.73
C ALA A 192 -2.96 -5.40 11.39
N ASN A 193 -2.86 -4.50 10.42
CA ASN A 193 -3.41 -4.70 9.08
C ASN A 193 -2.79 -5.92 8.37
N ARG A 194 -1.46 -6.10 8.49
CA ARG A 194 -0.80 -7.27 7.91
C ARG A 194 -1.18 -8.57 8.64
N MET A 195 -1.28 -8.56 9.96
CA MET A 195 -1.70 -9.75 10.74
C MET A 195 -3.14 -10.15 10.42
N ARG A 196 -4.04 -9.17 10.26
CA ARG A 196 -5.43 -9.39 9.83
C ARG A 196 -5.50 -10.03 8.44
N GLU A 197 -4.76 -9.51 7.48
CA GLU A 197 -4.66 -10.05 6.12
C GLU A 197 -4.16 -11.51 6.14
N LEU A 198 -3.08 -11.79 6.87
CA LEU A 198 -2.52 -13.14 7.00
C LEU A 198 -3.50 -14.12 7.66
N ALA A 199 -4.28 -13.68 8.65
CA ALA A 199 -5.32 -14.53 9.28
C ALA A 199 -6.43 -14.89 8.28
N TYR A 200 -6.85 -13.97 7.42
CA TYR A 200 -7.81 -14.25 6.35
C TYR A 200 -7.25 -15.17 5.25
N LEU A 201 -5.99 -14.99 4.86
CA LEU A 201 -5.34 -15.83 3.85
C LEU A 201 -5.04 -17.26 4.33
N ASN A 202 -5.09 -17.49 5.64
CA ASN A 202 -4.75 -18.76 6.26
C ASN A 202 -5.81 -19.14 7.32
N ALA A 203 -6.97 -19.59 6.86
CA ALA A 203 -8.08 -19.96 7.73
C ALA A 203 -7.64 -20.93 8.86
N GLY A 204 -8.08 -20.64 10.08
CA GLY A 204 -7.80 -21.45 11.26
C GLY A 204 -6.47 -21.13 11.99
N ILE A 205 -5.67 -20.18 11.48
CA ILE A 205 -4.48 -19.69 12.18
C ILE A 205 -4.88 -18.51 13.07
N ARG A 206 -4.35 -18.51 14.30
CA ARG A 206 -4.52 -17.43 15.27
C ARG A 206 -3.24 -16.61 15.35
N ILE A 207 -3.35 -15.31 15.08
CA ILE A 207 -2.24 -14.37 15.19
C ILE A 207 -2.59 -13.34 16.25
N LYS A 208 -1.78 -13.25 17.33
CA LYS A 208 -1.96 -12.29 18.40
C LYS A 208 -0.90 -11.19 18.27
N LEU A 209 -1.33 -9.94 18.20
CA LEU A 209 -0.45 -8.77 18.23
C LEU A 209 -0.62 -8.03 19.55
N THR A 210 0.49 -7.78 20.25
CA THR A 210 0.52 -7.04 21.52
C THR A 210 1.50 -5.87 21.38
N ASP A 211 1.09 -4.69 21.78
CA ASP A 211 1.96 -3.51 21.95
C ASP A 211 2.13 -3.26 23.46
N LEU A 212 3.33 -3.50 23.96
CA LEU A 212 3.65 -3.29 25.38
C LEU A 212 3.97 -1.83 25.70
N ARG A 213 4.06 -0.97 24.71
CA ARG A 213 4.22 0.47 24.92
C ARG A 213 2.88 1.01 25.41
N PRO A 214 2.81 1.58 26.61
CA PRO A 214 1.57 2.10 27.15
C PRO A 214 1.08 3.30 26.31
N ASP A 215 -0.23 3.41 26.15
CA ASP A 215 -0.86 4.61 25.63
C ASP A 215 -0.83 5.74 26.69
N GLU A 216 -1.40 6.90 26.38
CA GLU A 216 -1.43 8.06 27.29
C GLU A 216 -2.17 7.75 28.61
N GLU A 217 -3.03 6.74 28.64
CA GLU A 217 -3.78 6.29 29.81
C GLU A 217 -3.07 5.14 30.56
N GLY A 218 -1.94 4.64 30.04
CA GLY A 218 -1.18 3.53 30.60
C GLY A 218 -1.68 2.14 30.19
N ASN A 219 -2.55 2.01 29.19
CA ASN A 219 -3.10 0.75 28.74
C ASN A 219 -2.18 0.08 27.71
N ILE A 220 -2.16 -1.26 27.74
CA ILE A 220 -1.48 -2.11 26.75
C ILE A 220 -2.49 -2.54 25.69
N ARG A 221 -2.15 -2.36 24.41
CA ARG A 221 -3.00 -2.78 23.31
C ARG A 221 -2.73 -4.22 22.88
N THR A 222 -3.78 -5.03 22.83
CA THR A 222 -3.70 -6.42 22.36
C THR A 222 -4.89 -6.75 21.48
N GLU A 223 -4.63 -7.35 20.31
CA GLU A 223 -5.67 -7.81 19.38
C GLU A 223 -5.32 -9.23 18.89
N THR A 224 -6.34 -10.05 18.68
CA THR A 224 -6.18 -11.41 18.13
C THR A 224 -6.91 -11.49 16.80
N PHE A 225 -6.18 -11.78 15.75
CA PHE A 225 -6.68 -11.98 14.39
C PHE A 225 -6.89 -13.46 14.14
N TYR A 226 -8.10 -13.81 13.75
CA TYR A 226 -8.50 -15.19 13.46
C TYR A 226 -9.66 -15.17 12.46
N SER A 227 -9.62 -16.06 11.48
CA SER A 227 -10.71 -16.28 10.54
C SER A 227 -10.98 -17.78 10.41
N GLU A 228 -12.24 -18.15 10.51
CA GLU A 228 -12.68 -19.53 10.29
C GLU A 228 -12.97 -19.80 8.81
N LEU A 229 -13.54 -18.82 8.11
CA LEU A 229 -13.98 -18.94 6.73
C LEU A 229 -12.98 -18.35 5.70
N GLY A 230 -11.84 -17.82 6.17
CA GLY A 230 -10.75 -17.36 5.32
C GLY A 230 -11.15 -16.29 4.31
N LEU A 231 -10.94 -16.55 3.01
CA LEU A 231 -11.21 -15.59 1.95
C LEU A 231 -12.68 -15.16 1.87
N ARG A 232 -13.63 -15.96 2.33
CA ARG A 232 -15.04 -15.56 2.39
C ARG A 232 -15.27 -14.40 3.37
N GLU A 233 -14.59 -14.44 4.52
CA GLU A 233 -14.64 -13.33 5.49
C GLU A 233 -13.83 -12.14 4.99
N PHE A 234 -12.70 -12.40 4.33
CA PHE A 234 -11.86 -11.34 3.79
C PHE A 234 -12.58 -10.49 2.73
N VAL A 235 -13.23 -11.13 1.76
CA VAL A 235 -13.99 -10.39 0.72
C VAL A 235 -15.14 -9.60 1.34
N ARG A 236 -15.82 -10.15 2.37
CA ARG A 236 -16.88 -9.44 3.11
C ARG A 236 -16.33 -8.26 3.90
N HIS A 237 -15.15 -8.40 4.50
CA HIS A 237 -14.47 -7.33 5.22
C HIS A 237 -14.15 -6.15 4.29
N ILE A 238 -13.50 -6.43 3.16
CA ILE A 238 -13.16 -5.40 2.16
C ILE A 238 -14.42 -4.74 1.59
N ASP A 239 -15.50 -5.51 1.41
CA ASP A 239 -16.75 -5.06 0.81
C ASP A 239 -17.71 -4.41 1.82
N SER A 240 -17.38 -4.38 3.11
CA SER A 240 -18.30 -3.97 4.18
C SER A 240 -18.73 -2.50 4.12
N GLY A 241 -17.95 -1.64 3.43
CA GLY A 241 -18.31 -0.24 3.18
C GLY A 241 -19.19 -0.01 1.95
N ARG A 242 -19.70 -1.08 1.30
CA ARG A 242 -20.48 -1.01 0.06
C ARG A 242 -21.83 -1.71 0.17
N THR A 243 -22.82 -1.19 -0.56
CA THR A 243 -24.11 -1.87 -0.69
C THR A 243 -23.96 -3.09 -1.59
N ARG A 244 -24.23 -4.28 -1.05
CA ARG A 244 -24.14 -5.53 -1.78
C ARG A 244 -25.18 -5.64 -2.88
N LEU A 245 -24.80 -6.20 -4.03
CA LEU A 245 -25.71 -6.54 -5.11
C LEU A 245 -26.23 -7.96 -4.94
N ILE A 246 -25.37 -8.87 -4.45
CA ILE A 246 -25.68 -10.27 -4.13
C ILE A 246 -25.32 -10.55 -2.67
N ASP A 247 -26.12 -11.38 -1.99
CA ASP A 247 -25.93 -11.66 -0.57
C ASP A 247 -24.82 -12.68 -0.30
N ASP A 248 -24.70 -13.69 -1.16
CA ASP A 248 -23.75 -14.78 -1.01
C ASP A 248 -22.42 -14.49 -1.69
N VAL A 249 -21.34 -14.97 -1.06
CA VAL A 249 -20.00 -14.95 -1.64
C VAL A 249 -19.90 -16.06 -2.69
N ILE A 250 -19.55 -15.70 -3.91
CA ILE A 250 -19.16 -16.65 -4.93
C ILE A 250 -17.77 -17.16 -4.55
N TYR A 251 -17.69 -18.43 -4.17
CA TYR A 251 -16.47 -19.01 -3.60
C TYR A 251 -16.09 -20.31 -4.30
N LEU A 252 -14.79 -20.43 -4.54
CA LEU A 252 -14.20 -21.70 -4.98
C LEU A 252 -12.92 -22.00 -4.19
N ASN A 253 -12.71 -23.28 -3.91
CA ASN A 253 -11.46 -23.80 -3.39
C ASN A 253 -11.23 -25.15 -4.10
N THR A 254 -10.20 -25.20 -4.94
CA THR A 254 -9.93 -26.35 -5.80
C THR A 254 -8.44 -26.45 -6.11
N GLU A 255 -8.05 -27.58 -6.68
CA GLU A 255 -6.70 -27.79 -7.19
C GLU A 255 -6.76 -28.06 -8.70
N LYS A 256 -5.93 -27.36 -9.47
CA LYS A 256 -5.75 -27.59 -10.90
C LYS A 256 -4.27 -27.70 -11.23
N ASN A 257 -3.90 -28.77 -11.92
CA ASN A 257 -2.51 -29.03 -12.30
C ASN A 257 -1.52 -29.03 -11.11
N GLY A 258 -1.94 -29.53 -9.94
CA GLY A 258 -1.12 -29.51 -8.72
C GLY A 258 -1.03 -28.14 -8.05
N MET A 259 -1.79 -27.15 -8.49
CA MET A 259 -1.84 -25.80 -7.94
C MET A 259 -3.14 -25.59 -7.17
N PRO A 260 -3.10 -25.43 -5.83
CA PRO A 260 -4.24 -25.00 -5.04
C PRO A 260 -4.66 -23.56 -5.44
N ILE A 261 -5.95 -23.39 -5.70
CA ILE A 261 -6.57 -22.14 -6.15
C ILE A 261 -7.77 -21.87 -5.27
N GLU A 262 -7.77 -20.75 -4.60
CA GLU A 262 -8.87 -20.27 -3.79
C GLU A 262 -9.29 -18.88 -4.26
N VAL A 263 -10.58 -18.69 -4.53
CA VAL A 263 -11.14 -17.40 -4.96
C VAL A 263 -12.42 -17.14 -4.20
N ALA A 264 -12.56 -15.91 -3.71
CA ALA A 264 -13.79 -15.39 -3.16
C ALA A 264 -14.14 -14.09 -3.87
N MET A 265 -15.39 -13.91 -4.30
CA MET A 265 -15.81 -12.69 -4.98
C MET A 265 -17.27 -12.35 -4.66
N MET A 266 -17.57 -11.05 -4.70
CA MET A 266 -18.89 -10.46 -4.51
C MET A 266 -19.13 -9.34 -5.51
N TYR A 267 -20.39 -9.10 -5.84
CA TYR A 267 -20.80 -7.91 -6.57
C TYR A 267 -21.52 -6.93 -5.66
N ASN A 268 -21.24 -5.66 -5.85
CA ASN A 268 -21.81 -4.53 -5.12
C ASN A 268 -22.30 -3.43 -6.07
N THR A 269 -22.92 -2.40 -5.54
CA THR A 269 -23.51 -1.30 -6.34
C THR A 269 -22.49 -0.24 -6.76
N SER A 270 -21.23 -0.33 -6.30
CA SER A 270 -20.19 0.67 -6.61
C SER A 270 -19.77 0.65 -8.09
N TYR A 271 -18.99 1.63 -8.48
CA TYR A 271 -18.51 1.79 -9.87
C TYR A 271 -17.03 1.43 -10.04
N SER A 272 -16.40 0.94 -8.99
CA SER A 272 -14.98 0.56 -8.96
C SER A 272 -14.76 -0.95 -9.09
N GLU A 273 -13.62 -1.34 -9.65
CA GLU A 273 -13.05 -2.70 -9.59
C GLU A 273 -12.17 -2.79 -8.34
N ASN A 274 -12.34 -3.85 -7.55
CA ASN A 274 -11.55 -4.11 -6.35
C ASN A 274 -11.07 -5.55 -6.33
N ILE A 275 -9.96 -5.84 -7.00
CA ILE A 275 -9.42 -7.18 -7.16
C ILE A 275 -8.04 -7.27 -6.51
N HIS A 276 -7.89 -8.17 -5.56
CA HIS A 276 -6.64 -8.46 -4.86
C HIS A 276 -6.15 -9.85 -5.20
N SER A 277 -4.86 -9.97 -5.50
CA SER A 277 -4.27 -11.25 -5.90
C SER A 277 -3.05 -11.60 -5.07
N TYR A 278 -2.97 -12.88 -4.69
CA TYR A 278 -1.96 -13.41 -3.79
C TYR A 278 -1.32 -14.67 -4.34
N VAL A 279 -0.03 -14.80 -4.13
CA VAL A 279 0.76 -16.01 -4.42
C VAL A 279 1.51 -16.40 -3.17
N ASN A 280 1.24 -17.59 -2.60
CA ASN A 280 1.87 -18.04 -1.35
C ASN A 280 1.78 -16.99 -0.22
N ASN A 281 0.62 -16.34 -0.07
CA ASN A 281 0.32 -15.25 0.88
C ASN A 281 1.04 -13.91 0.59
N ILE A 282 1.79 -13.81 -0.51
CA ILE A 282 2.41 -12.56 -0.95
C ILE A 282 1.43 -11.79 -1.82
N ASN A 283 1.19 -10.53 -1.50
CA ASN A 283 0.34 -9.66 -2.29
C ASN A 283 1.04 -9.27 -3.60
N THR A 284 0.48 -9.70 -4.72
CA THR A 284 0.98 -9.36 -6.06
C THR A 284 0.29 -8.09 -6.56
N ILE A 285 0.77 -6.93 -6.09
CA ILE A 285 0.14 -5.63 -6.35
C ILE A 285 0.03 -5.32 -7.86
N GLU A 286 0.98 -5.78 -8.66
CA GLU A 286 0.98 -5.63 -10.12
C GLU A 286 0.30 -6.82 -10.82
N GLY A 287 -0.29 -7.74 -10.04
CA GLY A 287 -0.99 -8.92 -10.55
C GLY A 287 -0.05 -9.99 -11.09
N GLY A 288 -0.26 -10.39 -12.33
CA GLY A 288 0.48 -11.44 -13.00
C GLY A 288 -0.43 -12.43 -13.70
N THR A 289 0.14 -13.58 -14.09
CA THR A 289 -0.53 -14.60 -14.90
C THR A 289 -1.79 -15.17 -14.26
N HIS A 290 -1.82 -15.38 -12.94
CA HIS A 290 -2.99 -15.86 -12.19
C HIS A 290 -4.15 -14.86 -12.25
N LEU A 291 -3.88 -13.56 -12.10
CA LEU A 291 -4.89 -12.50 -12.24
C LEU A 291 -5.38 -12.39 -13.70
N ALA A 292 -4.48 -12.51 -14.67
CA ALA A 292 -4.87 -12.56 -16.09
C ALA A 292 -5.79 -13.74 -16.39
N GLY A 293 -5.49 -14.93 -15.84
CA GLY A 293 -6.35 -16.11 -15.93
C GLY A 293 -7.75 -15.89 -15.34
N PHE A 294 -7.82 -15.25 -14.17
CA PHE A 294 -9.09 -14.88 -13.53
C PHE A 294 -9.91 -13.92 -14.41
N ARG A 295 -9.31 -12.81 -14.87
CA ARG A 295 -9.99 -11.81 -15.72
C ARG A 295 -10.50 -12.42 -17.02
N THR A 296 -9.72 -13.33 -17.62
CA THR A 296 -10.10 -14.04 -18.84
C THR A 296 -11.31 -14.96 -18.61
N ALA A 297 -11.30 -15.74 -17.52
CA ALA A 297 -12.41 -16.61 -17.15
C ALA A 297 -13.70 -15.83 -16.88
N LEU A 298 -13.60 -14.80 -16.05
CA LEU A 298 -14.71 -13.92 -15.68
C LEU A 298 -15.37 -13.33 -16.93
N THR A 299 -14.58 -12.71 -17.80
CA THR A 299 -15.07 -12.10 -19.04
C THR A 299 -15.72 -13.12 -19.94
N ARG A 300 -15.09 -14.26 -20.17
CA ARG A 300 -15.60 -15.31 -21.06
C ARG A 300 -16.93 -15.88 -20.59
N VAL A 301 -17.02 -16.21 -19.28
CA VAL A 301 -18.22 -16.86 -18.72
C VAL A 301 -19.39 -15.88 -18.64
N LEU A 302 -19.18 -14.68 -18.11
CA LEU A 302 -20.24 -13.68 -17.99
C LEU A 302 -20.70 -13.15 -19.35
N LYS A 303 -19.79 -13.00 -20.32
CA LYS A 303 -20.15 -12.61 -21.67
C LYS A 303 -21.07 -13.63 -22.33
N LYS A 304 -20.68 -14.92 -22.26
CA LYS A 304 -21.52 -16.02 -22.78
C LYS A 304 -22.91 -16.02 -22.13
N TYR A 305 -22.97 -15.93 -20.81
CA TYR A 305 -24.23 -15.93 -20.08
C TYR A 305 -25.10 -14.70 -20.40
N ALA A 306 -24.51 -13.51 -20.53
CA ALA A 306 -25.21 -12.29 -20.92
C ALA A 306 -25.76 -12.36 -22.36
N GLU A 307 -25.00 -12.92 -23.31
CA GLU A 307 -25.46 -13.16 -24.69
C GLU A 307 -26.63 -14.15 -24.75
N GLU A 308 -26.61 -15.21 -23.94
CA GLU A 308 -27.70 -16.19 -23.89
C GLU A 308 -28.97 -15.66 -23.22
N THR A 309 -28.85 -14.84 -22.18
CA THR A 309 -29.97 -14.43 -21.31
C THR A 309 -30.50 -13.02 -21.55
N ALA A 310 -29.65 -12.07 -22.01
CA ALA A 310 -29.94 -10.66 -22.11
C ALA A 310 -29.70 -10.05 -23.50
N GLN A 311 -29.52 -10.83 -24.55
CA GLN A 311 -29.21 -10.37 -25.92
C GLN A 311 -30.13 -9.23 -26.38
N LYS A 312 -31.45 -9.37 -26.20
CA LYS A 312 -32.43 -8.34 -26.59
C LYS A 312 -32.23 -6.98 -25.85
N GLN A 313 -31.75 -7.03 -24.62
CA GLN A 313 -31.48 -5.80 -23.83
C GLN A 313 -30.21 -5.13 -24.37
N ILE A 314 -29.16 -5.90 -24.66
CA ILE A 314 -27.88 -5.44 -25.21
C ILE A 314 -28.10 -4.79 -26.58
N GLU A 315 -28.83 -5.45 -27.48
CA GLU A 315 -29.17 -4.93 -28.82
C GLU A 315 -30.00 -3.65 -28.74
N LYS A 316 -31.03 -3.61 -27.85
CA LYS A 316 -31.86 -2.42 -27.65
C LYS A 316 -31.06 -1.23 -27.12
N ALA A 317 -30.11 -1.47 -26.22
CA ALA A 317 -29.22 -0.45 -25.69
C ALA A 317 -28.13 0.00 -26.68
N LYS A 318 -27.93 -0.75 -27.77
CA LYS A 318 -26.88 -0.52 -28.78
C LYS A 318 -25.49 -0.36 -28.15
N ILE A 319 -25.17 -1.26 -27.23
CA ILE A 319 -23.90 -1.29 -26.50
C ILE A 319 -23.11 -2.55 -26.89
N GLU A 320 -21.80 -2.42 -26.81
CA GLU A 320 -20.87 -3.53 -26.82
C GLU A 320 -20.28 -3.67 -25.42
N ILE A 321 -20.35 -4.87 -24.83
CA ILE A 321 -19.84 -5.14 -23.48
C ILE A 321 -18.35 -5.45 -23.58
N SER A 322 -17.54 -4.71 -22.84
CA SER A 322 -16.09 -4.93 -22.71
C SER A 322 -15.75 -5.73 -21.46
N GLY A 323 -14.51 -6.25 -21.39
CA GLY A 323 -14.01 -6.94 -20.21
C GLY A 323 -14.04 -6.10 -18.93
N GLU A 324 -13.93 -4.78 -19.03
CA GLU A 324 -13.98 -3.86 -17.89
C GLU A 324 -15.38 -3.75 -17.29
N ASP A 325 -16.43 -3.82 -18.12
CA ASP A 325 -17.81 -3.72 -17.65
C ASP A 325 -18.19 -4.87 -16.72
N PHE A 326 -17.58 -6.07 -16.91
CA PHE A 326 -17.79 -7.22 -16.04
C PHE A 326 -17.12 -7.09 -14.68
N ARG A 327 -16.18 -6.17 -14.52
CA ARG A 327 -15.44 -5.94 -13.28
C ARG A 327 -15.93 -4.74 -12.48
N GLU A 328 -16.81 -3.91 -13.04
CA GLU A 328 -17.42 -2.81 -12.33
C GLU A 328 -18.32 -3.30 -11.19
N GLY A 329 -18.06 -2.86 -9.98
CA GLY A 329 -18.74 -3.31 -8.76
C GLY A 329 -18.31 -4.70 -8.30
N LEU A 330 -17.22 -5.25 -8.81
CA LEU A 330 -16.67 -6.53 -8.39
C LEU A 330 -15.62 -6.33 -7.30
N THR A 331 -15.80 -6.97 -6.15
CA THR A 331 -14.75 -7.22 -5.15
C THR A 331 -14.34 -8.68 -5.23
N ALA A 332 -13.06 -8.96 -5.45
CA ALA A 332 -12.55 -10.33 -5.58
C ALA A 332 -11.17 -10.50 -4.96
N ILE A 333 -10.94 -11.68 -4.38
CA ILE A 333 -9.65 -12.09 -3.84
C ILE A 333 -9.26 -13.41 -4.50
N ILE A 334 -8.08 -13.45 -5.09
CA ILE A 334 -7.51 -14.61 -5.75
C ILE A 334 -6.26 -15.03 -4.99
N SER A 335 -6.23 -16.24 -4.46
CA SER A 335 -5.07 -16.82 -3.78
C SER A 335 -4.66 -18.11 -4.48
N VAL A 336 -3.43 -18.18 -4.94
CA VAL A 336 -2.85 -19.39 -5.51
C VAL A 336 -1.64 -19.84 -4.71
N LYS A 337 -1.44 -21.14 -4.61
CA LYS A 337 -0.26 -21.73 -3.98
C LYS A 337 0.60 -22.35 -5.07
N VAL A 338 1.77 -21.79 -5.31
CA VAL A 338 2.71 -22.20 -6.37
C VAL A 338 3.97 -22.75 -5.72
N ALA A 339 4.40 -23.95 -6.11
CA ALA A 339 5.57 -24.59 -5.52
C ALA A 339 6.88 -23.85 -5.88
N GLU A 340 6.99 -23.37 -7.11
CA GLU A 340 8.16 -22.64 -7.62
C GLU A 340 7.69 -21.32 -8.28
N PRO A 341 7.28 -20.29 -7.51
CA PRO A 341 6.82 -19.06 -8.10
C PRO A 341 7.95 -18.26 -8.71
N GLN A 342 7.74 -17.78 -9.92
CA GLN A 342 8.62 -16.91 -10.66
C GLN A 342 8.03 -15.50 -10.65
N PHE A 343 8.72 -14.58 -9.99
CA PHE A 343 8.29 -13.19 -9.91
C PHE A 343 9.13 -12.29 -10.82
N GLU A 344 8.50 -11.24 -11.34
CA GLU A 344 9.23 -10.17 -12.02
C GLU A 344 9.87 -9.26 -10.95
N GLY A 345 11.10 -9.56 -10.54
CA GLY A 345 11.86 -8.77 -9.58
C GLY A 345 11.80 -9.25 -8.11
N GLN A 346 12.68 -8.68 -7.29
CA GLN A 346 12.88 -9.04 -5.89
C GLN A 346 11.70 -8.66 -4.99
N THR A 347 10.94 -7.64 -5.34
CA THR A 347 9.79 -7.15 -4.57
C THR A 347 8.55 -8.05 -4.71
N LYS A 348 8.61 -9.09 -5.55
CA LYS A 348 7.57 -10.12 -5.73
C LYS A 348 6.18 -9.56 -6.11
N THR A 349 6.14 -8.41 -6.77
CA THR A 349 4.89 -7.69 -7.07
C THR A 349 4.07 -8.29 -8.19
N LYS A 350 4.68 -9.11 -9.07
CA LYS A 350 4.03 -9.68 -10.25
C LYS A 350 4.46 -11.12 -10.51
N LEU A 351 3.49 -12.03 -10.68
CA LEU A 351 3.75 -13.44 -10.98
C LEU A 351 3.96 -13.66 -12.49
N GLY A 352 5.04 -14.38 -12.84
CA GLY A 352 5.41 -14.71 -14.21
C GLY A 352 5.03 -16.12 -14.69
N ASN A 353 4.72 -17.06 -13.78
CA ASN A 353 4.41 -18.46 -14.12
C ASN A 353 3.28 -18.60 -15.14
N SER A 354 3.56 -19.01 -16.36
CA SER A 354 2.59 -19.10 -17.45
C SER A 354 1.48 -20.14 -17.18
N GLU A 355 1.79 -21.24 -16.48
CA GLU A 355 0.84 -22.30 -16.13
C GLU A 355 -0.27 -21.83 -15.20
N ALA A 356 -0.03 -20.79 -14.38
CA ALA A 356 -1.01 -20.25 -13.46
C ALA A 356 -2.22 -19.64 -14.19
N ALA A 357 -2.00 -19.00 -15.34
CA ALA A 357 -3.08 -18.41 -16.13
C ALA A 357 -4.11 -19.47 -16.58
N GLY A 358 -3.62 -20.60 -17.10
CA GLY A 358 -4.48 -21.70 -17.56
C GLY A 358 -5.24 -22.36 -16.41
N ALA A 359 -4.55 -22.66 -15.32
CA ALA A 359 -5.14 -23.31 -14.14
C ALA A 359 -6.24 -22.45 -13.51
N VAL A 360 -5.99 -21.16 -13.30
CA VAL A 360 -6.99 -20.23 -12.74
C VAL A 360 -8.16 -20.03 -13.71
N ASN A 361 -7.90 -19.86 -15.03
CA ASN A 361 -8.96 -19.70 -16.03
C ASN A 361 -9.91 -20.92 -16.04
N GLN A 362 -9.37 -22.13 -15.95
CA GLN A 362 -10.18 -23.33 -15.89
C GLN A 362 -10.99 -23.39 -14.59
N ALA A 363 -10.35 -23.24 -13.43
CA ALA A 363 -10.99 -23.33 -12.12
C ALA A 363 -12.13 -22.31 -11.96
N VAL A 364 -11.85 -21.05 -12.26
CA VAL A 364 -12.84 -19.97 -12.16
C VAL A 364 -13.95 -20.15 -13.21
N GLY A 365 -13.60 -20.56 -14.42
CA GLY A 365 -14.56 -20.78 -15.49
C GLY A 365 -15.60 -21.84 -15.12
N GLU A 366 -15.18 -22.98 -14.60
CA GLU A 366 -16.07 -24.06 -14.14
C GLU A 366 -16.95 -23.59 -12.97
N ALA A 367 -16.35 -23.01 -11.93
CA ALA A 367 -17.08 -22.61 -10.73
C ALA A 367 -18.10 -21.49 -11.01
N LEU A 368 -17.72 -20.49 -11.81
CA LEU A 368 -18.61 -19.37 -12.13
C LEU A 368 -19.76 -19.82 -13.05
N SER A 369 -19.51 -20.73 -14.01
CA SER A 369 -20.59 -21.27 -14.86
C SER A 369 -21.63 -22.00 -14.01
N ASN A 370 -21.19 -22.88 -13.10
CA ASN A 370 -22.09 -23.59 -12.19
C ASN A 370 -22.89 -22.62 -11.31
N TYR A 371 -22.21 -21.62 -10.73
CA TYR A 371 -22.88 -20.61 -9.89
C TYR A 371 -23.99 -19.86 -10.63
N LEU A 372 -23.75 -19.41 -11.87
CA LEU A 372 -24.74 -18.67 -12.66
C LEU A 372 -25.97 -19.53 -13.03
N GLU A 373 -25.77 -20.85 -13.26
CA GLU A 373 -26.86 -21.79 -13.51
C GLU A 373 -27.67 -22.10 -12.24
N GLU A 374 -27.01 -22.23 -11.10
CA GLU A 374 -27.63 -22.52 -9.79
C GLU A 374 -28.34 -21.31 -9.18
N HIS A 375 -27.89 -20.08 -9.50
CA HIS A 375 -28.38 -18.83 -8.91
C HIS A 375 -28.87 -17.83 -9.98
N PRO A 376 -29.95 -18.15 -10.72
CA PRO A 376 -30.38 -17.33 -11.87
C PRO A 376 -30.86 -15.93 -11.51
N LYS A 377 -31.29 -15.69 -10.26
CA LYS A 377 -31.69 -14.36 -9.80
C LYS A 377 -30.48 -13.45 -9.62
N GLU A 378 -29.45 -13.94 -8.93
CA GLU A 378 -28.19 -13.24 -8.71
C GLU A 378 -27.45 -13.04 -10.03
N ALA A 379 -27.43 -14.06 -10.89
CA ALA A 379 -26.87 -13.97 -12.22
C ALA A 379 -27.51 -12.87 -13.06
N LYS A 380 -28.84 -12.73 -13.00
CA LYS A 380 -29.55 -11.63 -13.66
C LYS A 380 -29.15 -10.26 -13.09
N MET A 381 -29.05 -10.12 -11.76
CA MET A 381 -28.62 -8.88 -11.12
C MET A 381 -27.22 -8.47 -11.58
N ILE A 382 -26.30 -9.44 -11.67
CA ILE A 382 -24.93 -9.21 -12.18
C ILE A 382 -24.98 -8.75 -13.64
N VAL A 383 -25.74 -9.42 -14.51
CA VAL A 383 -25.87 -9.03 -15.93
C VAL A 383 -26.49 -7.65 -16.10
N ASP A 384 -27.54 -7.33 -15.33
CA ASP A 384 -28.16 -6.00 -15.35
C ASP A 384 -27.15 -4.90 -14.93
N LYS A 385 -26.30 -5.16 -13.93
CA LYS A 385 -25.20 -4.27 -13.52
C LYS A 385 -24.18 -4.09 -14.63
N VAL A 386 -23.77 -5.16 -15.31
CA VAL A 386 -22.85 -5.13 -16.45
C VAL A 386 -23.39 -4.29 -17.60
N ILE A 387 -24.68 -4.44 -17.94
CA ILE A 387 -25.34 -3.64 -18.98
C ILE A 387 -25.36 -2.15 -18.60
N LEU A 388 -25.60 -1.85 -17.33
CA LEU A 388 -25.54 -0.48 -16.80
C LEU A 388 -24.13 0.11 -16.93
N ALA A 389 -23.10 -0.65 -16.56
CA ALA A 389 -21.68 -0.26 -16.68
C ALA A 389 -21.30 0.02 -18.15
N ALA A 390 -21.65 -0.87 -19.06
CA ALA A 390 -21.40 -0.69 -20.50
C ALA A 390 -22.12 0.56 -21.05
N THR A 391 -23.36 0.80 -20.62
CA THR A 391 -24.13 1.99 -21.03
C THR A 391 -23.46 3.26 -20.53
N ALA A 392 -23.02 3.27 -19.27
CA ALA A 392 -22.31 4.41 -18.66
C ALA A 392 -20.96 4.68 -19.37
N ARG A 393 -20.22 3.63 -19.73
CA ARG A 393 -18.94 3.75 -20.47
C ARG A 393 -19.16 4.37 -21.86
N VAL A 394 -20.17 3.91 -22.60
CA VAL A 394 -20.52 4.48 -23.92
C VAL A 394 -20.95 5.95 -23.79
N ALA A 395 -21.70 6.30 -22.75
CA ALA A 395 -22.09 7.68 -22.48
C ALA A 395 -20.85 8.56 -22.17
N ALA A 396 -19.93 8.05 -21.33
CA ALA A 396 -18.68 8.75 -21.02
C ALA A 396 -17.82 9.02 -22.26
N ARG A 397 -17.73 8.04 -23.18
CA ARG A 397 -17.03 8.23 -24.46
C ARG A 397 -17.64 9.35 -25.27
N LYS A 398 -18.95 9.35 -25.45
CA LYS A 398 -19.65 10.41 -26.20
C LYS A 398 -19.45 11.78 -25.57
N ALA A 399 -19.47 11.88 -24.24
CA ALA A 399 -19.21 13.13 -23.53
C ALA A 399 -17.80 13.65 -23.81
N ARG A 400 -16.77 12.78 -23.71
CA ARG A 400 -15.37 13.13 -24.05
C ARG A 400 -15.22 13.59 -25.50
N GLU A 401 -15.77 12.88 -26.46
CA GLU A 401 -15.74 13.26 -27.88
C GLU A 401 -16.42 14.61 -28.12
N SER A 402 -17.53 14.89 -27.42
CA SER A 402 -18.24 16.18 -27.52
C SER A 402 -17.39 17.34 -26.97
N VAL A 403 -16.67 17.15 -25.88
CA VAL A 403 -15.75 18.15 -25.30
C VAL A 403 -14.57 18.40 -26.26
N GLN A 404 -13.99 17.34 -26.82
CA GLN A 404 -12.90 17.45 -27.78
C GLN A 404 -13.32 18.15 -29.07
N ARG A 405 -14.55 17.92 -29.57
CA ARG A 405 -15.09 18.59 -30.78
C ARG A 405 -15.43 20.05 -30.55
N LYS A 406 -15.74 20.48 -29.33
CA LYS A 406 -15.99 21.89 -28.98
C LYS A 406 -14.72 22.74 -28.91
N SER A 407 -13.54 22.13 -28.98
CA SER A 407 -12.24 22.80 -28.96
C SER A 407 -11.42 22.69 -30.28
N PRO A 408 -11.99 22.70 -31.50
CA PRO A 408 -11.18 22.60 -32.71
C PRO A 408 -10.50 23.92 -33.10
N LEU A 409 -10.85 25.05 -32.51
CA LEU A 409 -10.35 26.40 -32.84
C LEU A 409 -9.46 27.05 -31.78
N GLY A 410 -9.39 26.45 -30.57
CA GLY A 410 -8.40 26.81 -29.57
C GLY A 410 -7.47 25.63 -29.41
N GLY A 411 -6.28 25.67 -29.98
CA GLY A 411 -5.30 24.60 -29.84
C GLY A 411 -5.30 24.08 -28.40
N GLY A 412 -5.26 22.75 -28.19
CA GLY A 412 -5.46 22.01 -26.93
C GLY A 412 -4.89 22.75 -25.72
N GLY A 413 -5.58 23.81 -25.27
CA GLY A 413 -5.08 24.80 -24.33
C GLY A 413 -5.17 24.23 -22.93
N LEU A 414 -4.13 24.43 -22.16
CA LEU A 414 -4.10 24.22 -20.73
C LEU A 414 -5.27 24.96 -20.07
N PRO A 415 -5.77 24.50 -18.92
CA PRO A 415 -6.84 25.16 -18.20
C PRO A 415 -6.53 26.64 -17.98
N GLY A 416 -7.46 27.54 -18.27
CA GLY A 416 -7.23 29.00 -18.17
C GLY A 416 -6.83 29.48 -16.76
N LYS A 417 -7.07 28.65 -15.74
CA LYS A 417 -6.66 28.92 -14.36
C LYS A 417 -5.26 28.43 -14.02
N LEU A 418 -4.67 27.54 -14.83
CA LEU A 418 -3.35 27.00 -14.60
C LEU A 418 -2.29 28.09 -14.80
N ALA A 419 -1.54 28.39 -13.75
CA ALA A 419 -0.31 29.14 -13.85
C ALA A 419 0.84 28.15 -14.11
N ASP A 420 1.13 27.87 -15.37
CA ASP A 420 2.13 26.88 -15.77
C ASP A 420 3.56 27.32 -15.49
N CYS A 421 4.50 26.37 -15.47
CA CYS A 421 5.93 26.62 -15.39
C CYS A 421 6.56 26.69 -16.79
N SER A 422 7.75 27.28 -16.89
CA SER A 422 8.45 27.46 -18.17
C SER A 422 9.28 26.24 -18.60
N SER A 423 9.75 25.42 -17.67
CA SER A 423 10.47 24.18 -17.97
C SER A 423 9.54 23.15 -18.64
N ARG A 424 10.10 22.40 -19.58
CA ARG A 424 9.42 21.28 -20.25
C ARG A 424 9.99 19.92 -19.85
N LYS A 425 10.96 19.91 -18.91
CA LYS A 425 11.51 18.67 -18.35
C LYS A 425 10.64 18.24 -17.19
N ALA A 426 9.77 17.25 -17.42
CA ALA A 426 8.79 16.77 -16.43
C ALA A 426 9.43 16.40 -15.11
N GLU A 427 10.65 15.81 -15.12
CA GLU A 427 11.39 15.41 -13.93
C GLU A 427 11.73 16.56 -12.97
N GLN A 428 11.77 17.79 -13.50
CA GLN A 428 12.07 19.01 -12.74
C GLN A 428 10.82 19.80 -12.37
N CYS A 429 9.66 19.40 -12.93
CA CYS A 429 8.42 20.16 -12.81
C CYS A 429 7.51 19.61 -11.72
N GLU A 430 6.82 20.52 -11.03
CA GLU A 430 5.90 20.25 -9.94
C GLU A 430 4.57 20.94 -10.21
N LEU A 431 3.46 20.26 -9.95
CA LEU A 431 2.12 20.81 -10.01
C LEU A 431 1.54 20.89 -8.60
N PHE A 432 1.23 22.09 -8.15
CA PHE A 432 0.51 22.33 -6.90
C PHE A 432 -0.99 22.43 -7.19
N LEU A 433 -1.77 21.56 -6.59
CA LEU A 433 -3.23 21.63 -6.52
C LEU A 433 -3.59 22.39 -5.25
N VAL A 434 -4.03 23.64 -5.40
CA VAL A 434 -4.16 24.57 -4.28
C VAL A 434 -5.63 24.84 -3.99
N GLU A 435 -6.02 24.80 -2.71
CA GLU A 435 -7.37 25.15 -2.31
C GLU A 435 -7.67 26.63 -2.50
N GLY A 436 -8.71 26.90 -3.30
CA GLY A 436 -9.25 28.24 -3.48
C GLY A 436 -8.40 29.21 -4.32
N ASP A 437 -9.07 30.26 -4.76
CA ASP A 437 -8.41 31.31 -5.60
C ASP A 437 -7.52 32.23 -4.74
N SER A 438 -7.79 32.40 -3.44
CA SER A 438 -7.00 33.25 -2.53
C SER A 438 -5.62 32.66 -2.29
N ALA A 439 -5.54 31.43 -1.76
CA ALA A 439 -4.28 30.72 -1.55
C ALA A 439 -3.57 30.47 -2.89
N GLY A 440 -4.33 30.19 -3.96
CA GLY A 440 -3.81 30.11 -5.32
C GLY A 440 -3.12 31.40 -5.79
N GLY A 441 -3.60 32.56 -5.40
CA GLY A 441 -2.98 33.87 -5.67
C GLY A 441 -1.64 34.04 -4.96
N SER A 442 -1.59 33.74 -3.67
CA SER A 442 -0.36 33.75 -2.87
C SER A 442 0.67 32.75 -3.43
N ALA A 443 0.26 31.52 -3.74
CA ALA A 443 1.11 30.48 -4.32
C ALA A 443 1.66 30.86 -5.70
N LYS A 444 0.85 31.50 -6.57
CA LYS A 444 1.29 32.02 -7.88
C LYS A 444 2.37 33.08 -7.74
N SER A 445 2.31 33.89 -6.69
CA SER A 445 3.30 34.93 -6.38
C SER A 445 4.57 34.34 -5.76
N ALA A 446 4.43 33.32 -4.92
CA ALA A 446 5.52 32.65 -4.20
C ALA A 446 6.38 31.74 -5.09
N ARG A 447 5.77 31.04 -6.05
CA ARG A 447 6.36 29.92 -6.78
C ARG A 447 7.63 30.22 -7.58
N SER A 448 8.45 29.21 -7.81
CA SER A 448 9.45 29.23 -8.90
C SER A 448 8.73 29.12 -10.26
N ARG A 449 8.74 30.17 -11.04
CA ARG A 449 8.14 30.18 -12.38
C ARG A 449 8.83 29.22 -13.34
N ALA A 450 10.05 28.81 -13.06
CA ALA A 450 10.81 27.91 -13.89
C ALA A 450 10.26 26.47 -13.83
N THR A 451 9.94 25.99 -12.62
CA THR A 451 9.68 24.57 -12.35
C THR A 451 8.35 24.27 -11.66
N GLN A 452 7.67 25.29 -11.11
CA GLN A 452 6.44 25.08 -10.35
C GLN A 452 5.22 25.66 -11.05
N ALA A 453 4.19 24.82 -11.23
CA ALA A 453 2.89 25.20 -11.76
C ALA A 453 1.84 25.19 -10.64
N ILE A 454 0.86 26.09 -10.71
CA ILE A 454 -0.22 26.24 -9.74
C ILE A 454 -1.55 26.07 -10.43
N LEU A 455 -2.38 25.16 -9.94
CA LEU A 455 -3.77 24.98 -10.34
C LEU A 455 -4.67 25.21 -9.11
N PRO A 456 -5.36 26.35 -9.01
CA PRO A 456 -6.35 26.57 -7.95
C PRO A 456 -7.59 25.70 -8.19
N LEU A 457 -8.07 25.04 -7.13
CA LEU A 457 -9.31 24.29 -7.12
C LEU A 457 -10.45 25.17 -6.58
N ARG A 458 -11.62 25.10 -7.18
CA ARG A 458 -12.80 25.86 -6.72
C ARG A 458 -13.57 25.07 -5.66
N GLY A 459 -13.04 25.05 -4.44
CA GLY A 459 -13.68 24.34 -3.32
C GLY A 459 -13.67 22.82 -3.49
N LYS A 460 -14.65 22.14 -2.92
CA LYS A 460 -14.76 20.68 -2.90
C LYS A 460 -15.00 20.12 -4.29
N ILE A 461 -14.09 19.31 -4.78
CA ILE A 461 -14.24 18.62 -6.08
C ILE A 461 -15.28 17.50 -5.98
N LEU A 462 -15.68 16.96 -7.14
CA LEU A 462 -16.61 15.83 -7.21
C LEU A 462 -16.09 14.64 -6.41
N ASN A 463 -16.92 14.10 -5.52
CA ASN A 463 -16.65 12.82 -4.88
C ASN A 463 -16.85 11.69 -5.90
N VAL A 464 -15.73 11.17 -6.43
CA VAL A 464 -15.73 10.14 -7.46
C VAL A 464 -16.09 8.75 -6.92
N GLU A 465 -16.04 8.53 -5.62
CA GLU A 465 -16.50 7.28 -5.00
C GLU A 465 -18.02 7.08 -5.18
N LYS A 466 -18.79 8.18 -5.12
CA LYS A 466 -20.25 8.19 -5.28
C LYS A 466 -20.72 8.41 -6.70
N SER A 467 -19.82 8.53 -7.66
CA SER A 467 -20.17 9.01 -9.00
C SER A 467 -19.77 8.03 -10.07
N MET A 468 -20.65 7.82 -11.04
CA MET A 468 -20.33 7.07 -12.24
C MET A 468 -19.18 7.74 -13.01
N TRP A 469 -18.35 6.95 -13.64
CA TRP A 469 -17.19 7.35 -14.43
C TRP A 469 -17.43 8.54 -15.38
N HIS A 470 -18.56 8.56 -16.09
CA HIS A 470 -18.87 9.66 -17.03
C HIS A 470 -19.07 11.00 -16.33
N LYS A 471 -19.62 11.00 -15.11
CA LYS A 471 -19.83 12.25 -14.34
C LYS A 471 -18.51 12.89 -13.91
N ALA A 472 -17.46 12.10 -13.70
CA ALA A 472 -16.13 12.64 -13.42
C ALA A 472 -15.62 13.51 -14.59
N PHE A 473 -15.89 13.11 -15.85
CA PHE A 473 -15.53 13.91 -17.03
C PHE A 473 -16.48 15.06 -17.35
N GLU A 474 -17.65 15.14 -16.70
CA GLU A 474 -18.52 16.30 -16.77
C GLU A 474 -18.09 17.39 -15.77
N SER A 475 -17.27 17.03 -14.77
CA SER A 475 -16.74 17.98 -13.79
C SER A 475 -15.59 18.80 -14.37
N ASP A 476 -15.76 20.11 -14.41
CA ASP A 476 -14.73 21.04 -14.87
C ASP A 476 -13.44 20.93 -14.06
N GLU A 477 -13.54 20.78 -12.72
CA GLU A 477 -12.36 20.70 -11.85
C GLU A 477 -11.57 19.41 -12.08
N VAL A 478 -12.24 18.26 -12.22
CA VAL A 478 -11.59 16.99 -12.56
C VAL A 478 -10.92 17.08 -13.95
N ASN A 479 -11.62 17.63 -14.94
CA ASN A 479 -11.06 17.83 -16.28
C ASN A 479 -9.85 18.78 -16.28
N ASN A 480 -9.88 19.83 -15.46
CA ASN A 480 -8.75 20.75 -15.31
C ASN A 480 -7.52 20.04 -14.74
N ILE A 481 -7.70 19.20 -13.73
CA ILE A 481 -6.60 18.40 -13.14
C ILE A 481 -6.01 17.45 -14.20
N ILE A 482 -6.85 16.67 -14.89
CA ILE A 482 -6.43 15.72 -15.94
C ILE A 482 -5.67 16.43 -17.06
N THR A 483 -6.23 17.54 -17.54
CA THR A 483 -5.63 18.34 -18.64
C THR A 483 -4.32 18.98 -18.21
N ALA A 484 -4.24 19.51 -17.00
CA ALA A 484 -3.00 20.08 -16.45
C ALA A 484 -1.89 19.02 -16.37
N MET A 485 -2.19 17.84 -15.88
CA MET A 485 -1.24 16.73 -15.78
C MET A 485 -0.77 16.20 -17.13
N GLY A 486 -1.56 16.41 -18.20
CA GLY A 486 -1.26 15.89 -19.54
C GLY A 486 -1.59 14.40 -19.71
N ILE A 487 -2.40 13.86 -18.82
CA ILE A 487 -2.79 12.44 -18.82
C ILE A 487 -3.90 12.19 -19.85
N ARG A 488 -3.86 11.02 -20.48
CA ARG A 488 -4.90 10.48 -21.35
C ARG A 488 -5.33 9.10 -20.86
N PHE A 489 -6.56 8.74 -21.11
CA PHE A 489 -7.09 7.41 -20.83
C PHE A 489 -7.10 6.57 -22.11
N GLY A 490 -6.71 5.29 -21.99
CA GLY A 490 -6.56 4.37 -23.09
C GLY A 490 -5.24 4.55 -23.86
N VAL A 491 -4.83 3.48 -24.54
CA VAL A 491 -3.70 3.50 -25.49
C VAL A 491 -4.31 3.50 -26.89
N ASP A 492 -3.80 4.35 -27.79
CA ASP A 492 -4.16 4.51 -29.20
C ASP A 492 -5.40 3.73 -29.70
N GLY A 493 -6.59 4.24 -29.35
CA GLY A 493 -7.87 3.73 -29.89
C GLY A 493 -8.60 2.72 -29.02
N GLU A 494 -8.05 2.28 -27.90
CA GLU A 494 -8.76 1.45 -26.92
C GLU A 494 -9.53 2.30 -25.91
N ASP A 495 -10.79 1.92 -25.66
CA ASP A 495 -11.64 2.50 -24.62
C ASP A 495 -11.27 1.91 -23.25
N SER A 496 -10.07 2.20 -22.76
CA SER A 496 -9.61 1.77 -21.43
C SER A 496 -9.82 2.84 -20.37
N LYS A 497 -10.17 2.41 -19.17
CA LYS A 497 -10.19 3.24 -17.95
C LYS A 497 -8.77 3.48 -17.40
N GLU A 498 -7.77 2.78 -17.92
CA GLU A 498 -6.39 2.94 -17.48
C GLU A 498 -5.78 4.26 -17.97
N ALA A 499 -5.16 4.98 -17.06
CA ALA A 499 -4.49 6.24 -17.36
C ALA A 499 -3.10 5.98 -17.94
N ASN A 500 -2.81 6.60 -19.09
CA ASN A 500 -1.45 6.62 -19.65
C ASN A 500 -0.66 7.77 -19.02
N ILE A 501 0.34 7.44 -18.21
CA ILE A 501 1.19 8.39 -17.49
C ILE A 501 2.50 8.72 -18.22
N GLU A 502 2.78 8.14 -19.40
CA GLU A 502 4.02 8.40 -20.16
C GLU A 502 4.21 9.87 -20.56
N LYS A 503 3.10 10.61 -20.72
CA LYS A 503 3.10 12.02 -21.08
C LYS A 503 2.86 12.95 -19.88
N LEU A 504 3.09 12.44 -18.67
CA LEU A 504 2.98 13.24 -17.44
C LEU A 504 3.88 14.48 -17.54
N ARG A 505 3.29 15.65 -17.28
CA ARG A 505 4.00 16.94 -17.40
C ARG A 505 4.76 17.35 -16.16
N TYR A 506 4.42 16.77 -15.01
CA TYR A 506 4.98 17.11 -13.70
C TYR A 506 5.26 15.82 -12.92
N HIS A 507 6.51 15.62 -12.50
CA HIS A 507 6.91 14.46 -11.74
C HIS A 507 6.52 14.52 -10.26
N LYS A 508 6.12 15.70 -9.77
CA LYS A 508 5.50 15.83 -8.47
C LYS A 508 4.16 16.54 -8.61
N ILE A 509 3.13 15.92 -8.08
CA ILE A 509 1.79 16.48 -7.91
C ILE A 509 1.59 16.66 -6.43
N ILE A 510 1.44 17.91 -5.99
CA ILE A 510 1.45 18.28 -4.59
C ILE A 510 0.08 18.86 -4.25
N ILE A 511 -0.62 18.22 -3.34
CA ILE A 511 -1.89 18.70 -2.79
C ILE A 511 -1.53 19.71 -1.68
N MET A 512 -2.09 20.90 -1.75
CA MET A 512 -1.84 21.98 -0.80
C MET A 512 -3.16 22.63 -0.42
N ALA A 513 -3.67 22.28 0.76
CA ALA A 513 -4.93 22.73 1.32
C ALA A 513 -4.71 23.42 2.68
N ASP A 514 -5.74 24.11 3.15
CA ASP A 514 -5.75 24.77 4.44
C ASP A 514 -5.73 23.73 5.59
N ALA A 515 -5.13 24.08 6.72
CA ALA A 515 -5.07 23.22 7.90
C ALA A 515 -6.36 23.30 8.72
N ASP A 516 -7.50 23.09 8.07
CA ASP A 516 -8.83 23.06 8.68
C ASP A 516 -9.65 21.86 8.20
N VAL A 517 -10.84 21.70 8.73
CA VAL A 517 -11.72 20.55 8.41
C VAL A 517 -12.17 20.53 6.93
N ASP A 518 -12.29 21.70 6.29
CA ASP A 518 -12.66 21.81 4.88
C ASP A 518 -11.47 21.46 3.97
N GLY A 519 -10.27 21.92 4.32
CA GLY A 519 -9.02 21.57 3.62
C GLY A 519 -8.73 20.07 3.69
N HIS A 520 -8.85 19.44 4.85
CA HIS A 520 -8.70 17.98 4.97
C HIS A 520 -9.74 17.21 4.17
N HIS A 521 -10.97 17.74 4.05
CA HIS A 521 -11.96 17.14 3.17
C HIS A 521 -11.57 17.27 1.70
N ILE A 522 -11.04 18.40 1.26
CA ILE A 522 -10.56 18.61 -0.12
C ILE A 522 -9.37 17.67 -0.42
N GLU A 523 -8.42 17.55 0.51
CA GLU A 523 -7.32 16.57 0.41
C GLU A 523 -7.85 15.15 0.20
N THR A 524 -8.83 14.74 1.02
CA THR A 524 -9.44 13.42 0.94
C THR A 524 -10.16 13.21 -0.40
N LEU A 525 -10.89 14.21 -0.91
CA LEU A 525 -11.54 14.14 -2.22
C LEU A 525 -10.52 14.01 -3.36
N VAL A 526 -9.44 14.78 -3.31
CA VAL A 526 -8.36 14.70 -4.30
C VAL A 526 -7.64 13.35 -4.21
N MET A 527 -7.31 12.89 -3.01
CA MET A 527 -6.74 11.55 -2.81
C MET A 527 -7.65 10.45 -3.33
N THR A 528 -8.98 10.55 -3.11
CA THR A 528 -9.97 9.61 -3.65
C THR A 528 -9.93 9.60 -5.18
N LEU A 529 -9.85 10.76 -5.83
CA LEU A 529 -9.71 10.88 -7.28
C LEU A 529 -8.45 10.15 -7.77
N PHE A 530 -7.30 10.40 -7.13
CA PHE A 530 -6.04 9.77 -7.52
C PHE A 530 -6.04 8.27 -7.24
N TYR A 531 -6.58 7.84 -6.12
CA TYR A 531 -6.66 6.42 -5.76
C TYR A 531 -7.53 5.64 -6.75
N ARG A 532 -8.69 6.19 -7.16
CA ARG A 532 -9.64 5.50 -8.04
C ARG A 532 -9.28 5.55 -9.52
N TYR A 533 -8.69 6.66 -9.98
CA TYR A 533 -8.47 6.86 -11.42
C TYR A 533 -7.00 6.90 -11.84
N PHE A 534 -6.10 7.18 -10.91
CA PHE A 534 -4.67 7.31 -11.18
C PHE A 534 -3.78 6.56 -10.18
N PRO A 535 -4.11 5.29 -9.79
CA PRO A 535 -3.30 4.55 -8.83
C PRO A 535 -1.85 4.37 -9.30
N GLN A 536 -1.60 4.40 -10.61
CA GLN A 536 -0.27 4.34 -11.20
C GLN A 536 0.62 5.52 -10.75
N LEU A 537 0.04 6.73 -10.61
CA LEU A 537 0.77 7.90 -10.13
C LEU A 537 1.19 7.78 -8.67
N ILE A 538 0.34 7.18 -7.84
CA ILE A 538 0.67 6.92 -6.44
C ILE A 538 1.79 5.87 -6.36
N ARG A 539 1.65 4.75 -7.09
CA ARG A 539 2.66 3.68 -7.12
C ARG A 539 4.01 4.14 -7.68
N ALA A 540 4.00 5.03 -8.66
CA ALA A 540 5.21 5.64 -9.22
C ALA A 540 5.80 6.76 -8.33
N GLY A 541 5.15 7.08 -7.21
CA GLY A 541 5.66 8.05 -6.23
C GLY A 541 5.52 9.52 -6.66
N HIS A 542 4.52 9.84 -7.47
CA HIS A 542 4.31 11.19 -7.99
C HIS A 542 3.38 12.05 -7.15
N LEU A 543 2.64 11.49 -6.17
CA LEU A 543 1.65 12.22 -5.37
C LEU A 543 2.18 12.56 -3.98
N TYR A 544 2.02 13.82 -3.57
CA TYR A 544 2.49 14.37 -2.30
C TYR A 544 1.44 15.24 -1.64
N LEU A 545 1.50 15.33 -0.29
CA LEU A 545 0.86 16.38 0.49
C LEU A 545 1.91 17.42 0.90
N ALA A 546 1.58 18.69 0.76
CA ALA A 546 2.36 19.77 1.36
C ALA A 546 2.10 19.80 2.87
N MET A 547 3.14 20.01 3.64
CA MET A 547 3.07 20.12 5.09
C MET A 547 3.46 21.57 5.49
N PRO A 548 2.50 22.52 5.46
CA PRO A 548 2.76 23.88 5.94
C PRO A 548 2.94 23.90 7.46
N PRO A 549 3.65 24.89 8.02
CA PRO A 549 3.74 25.04 9.47
C PRO A 549 2.39 25.42 10.07
N LEU A 550 2.12 24.90 11.27
CA LEU A 550 0.92 25.23 12.05
C LEU A 550 1.10 26.54 12.83
N TYR A 551 2.33 26.83 13.25
CA TYR A 551 2.64 27.98 14.10
C TYR A 551 3.87 28.72 13.63
N ARG A 552 3.90 30.02 13.93
CA ARG A 552 5.10 30.84 13.94
C ARG A 552 5.32 31.34 15.36
N CYS A 553 6.46 30.98 15.97
CA CYS A 553 6.84 31.31 17.32
C CYS A 553 7.98 32.32 17.29
N LYS A 554 7.84 33.45 17.99
CA LYS A 554 8.86 34.50 18.01
C LYS A 554 9.14 34.99 19.43
N LYS A 555 10.45 35.11 19.76
CA LYS A 555 10.93 35.70 20.99
C LYS A 555 12.19 36.53 20.73
N GLY A 556 12.06 37.85 20.79
CA GLY A 556 13.18 38.75 20.51
C GLY A 556 13.71 38.59 19.08
N LYS A 557 14.93 38.06 18.94
CA LYS A 557 15.57 37.78 17.63
C LYS A 557 15.34 36.37 17.10
N VAL A 558 14.79 35.47 17.92
CA VAL A 558 14.50 34.09 17.52
C VAL A 558 13.12 34.06 16.87
N ASP A 559 13.06 33.57 15.66
CA ASP A 559 11.83 33.43 14.83
C ASP A 559 11.85 32.03 14.24
N LYS A 560 10.89 31.17 14.62
CA LYS A 560 10.85 29.74 14.23
C LYS A 560 9.46 29.39 13.77
N TYR A 561 9.37 28.63 12.68
CA TYR A 561 8.15 27.93 12.26
C TYR A 561 8.08 26.57 12.94
N CYS A 562 6.92 26.23 13.50
CA CYS A 562 6.65 24.96 14.16
C CYS A 562 5.56 24.20 13.38
N TYR A 563 5.81 22.92 13.15
CA TYR A 563 4.97 22.06 12.31
C TYR A 563 4.08 21.11 13.14
N SER A 564 4.27 21.11 14.46
CA SER A 564 3.44 20.36 15.40
C SER A 564 3.23 21.15 16.69
N ASP A 565 2.25 20.72 17.50
CA ASP A 565 2.03 21.25 18.85
C ASP A 565 3.25 21.00 19.75
N GLU A 566 3.88 19.85 19.60
CA GLU A 566 5.08 19.48 20.35
C GLU A 566 6.24 20.44 20.09
N GLU A 567 6.51 20.79 18.81
CA GLU A 567 7.52 21.78 18.46
C GLU A 567 7.21 23.17 19.00
N ARG A 568 5.92 23.57 19.05
CA ARG A 568 5.47 24.81 19.67
C ARG A 568 5.74 24.79 21.17
N ASP A 569 5.38 23.71 21.85
CA ASP A 569 5.53 23.59 23.31
C ASP A 569 7.01 23.53 23.71
N ASP A 570 7.84 22.88 22.89
CA ASP A 570 9.29 22.92 23.06
C ASP A 570 9.85 24.35 22.94
N PHE A 571 9.38 25.11 21.94
CA PHE A 571 9.77 26.52 21.81
C PHE A 571 9.34 27.37 23.02
N ILE A 572 8.10 27.15 23.52
CA ILE A 572 7.59 27.81 24.71
C ILE A 572 8.46 27.47 25.94
N ARG A 573 8.85 26.20 26.06
CA ARG A 573 9.71 25.73 27.16
C ARG A 573 11.11 26.32 27.09
N GLU A 574 11.71 26.31 25.89
CA GLU A 574 13.10 26.73 25.70
C GLU A 574 13.28 28.27 25.77
N TYR A 575 12.37 29.02 25.15
CA TYR A 575 12.50 30.47 24.98
C TYR A 575 11.49 31.28 25.80
N GLY A 576 10.40 30.67 26.22
CA GLY A 576 9.31 31.33 26.96
C GLY A 576 9.31 31.05 28.46
N ASP A 577 10.27 30.28 28.98
CA ASP A 577 10.29 29.81 30.37
C ASP A 577 8.98 29.09 30.76
N GLY A 578 8.36 28.36 29.82
CA GLY A 578 7.09 27.68 30.00
C GLY A 578 5.87 28.62 30.01
N ASN A 579 6.02 29.90 29.69
CA ASN A 579 4.93 30.86 29.64
C ASN A 579 4.65 31.33 28.22
N GLU A 580 3.53 30.87 27.65
CA GLU A 580 3.06 31.21 26.30
C GLU A 580 2.90 32.72 26.08
N ASN A 581 2.44 33.46 27.09
CA ASN A 581 2.26 34.93 27.01
C ASN A 581 3.58 35.70 26.88
N SER A 582 4.71 35.03 27.09
CA SER A 582 6.04 35.65 26.98
C SER A 582 6.60 35.66 25.57
N ILE A 583 5.95 34.95 24.63
CA ILE A 583 6.32 34.81 23.22
C ILE A 583 5.23 35.41 22.31
N THR A 584 5.57 35.71 21.06
CA THR A 584 4.59 36.03 20.03
C THR A 584 4.28 34.74 19.29
N LEU A 585 3.07 34.25 19.47
CA LEU A 585 2.56 33.05 18.80
C LEU A 585 1.57 33.47 17.71
N GLN A 586 1.78 33.01 16.48
CA GLN A 586 0.84 33.14 15.39
C GLN A 586 0.48 31.73 14.94
N ARG A 587 -0.81 31.38 15.00
CA ARG A 587 -1.36 30.14 14.44
C ARG A 587 -1.81 30.40 13.02
N TYR A 588 -1.45 29.52 12.10
CA TYR A 588 -1.93 29.53 10.72
C TYR A 588 -3.08 28.55 10.57
N LYS A 589 -4.28 29.04 10.23
CA LYS A 589 -5.46 28.22 9.94
C LYS A 589 -5.62 27.97 8.44
N GLY A 590 -5.05 28.85 7.62
CA GLY A 590 -5.12 28.72 6.16
C GLY A 590 -3.90 29.30 5.45
N LEU A 591 -3.62 28.77 4.29
CA LEU A 591 -2.52 29.20 3.41
C LEU A 591 -2.65 30.67 2.97
N GLY A 592 -3.90 31.17 2.92
CA GLY A 592 -4.19 32.57 2.62
C GLY A 592 -3.72 33.58 3.68
N GLU A 593 -3.39 33.12 4.89
CA GLU A 593 -2.84 33.95 5.97
C GLU A 593 -1.33 34.18 5.81
N MET A 594 -0.67 33.37 4.97
CA MET A 594 0.75 33.52 4.67
C MET A 594 0.95 34.50 3.50
N ASN A 595 1.90 35.41 3.67
CA ASN A 595 2.36 36.18 2.53
C ASN A 595 3.20 35.29 1.57
N PRO A 596 3.44 35.71 0.32
CA PRO A 596 4.17 34.89 -0.65
C PRO A 596 5.59 34.47 -0.20
N GLU A 597 6.29 35.32 0.55
CA GLU A 597 7.63 34.98 1.05
C GLU A 597 7.58 33.89 2.11
N GLN A 598 6.65 33.99 3.04
CA GLN A 598 6.43 32.95 4.08
C GLN A 598 6.03 31.61 3.43
N LEU A 599 5.10 31.64 2.48
CA LEU A 599 4.65 30.45 1.77
C LEU A 599 5.78 29.80 0.96
N TRP A 600 6.67 30.61 0.35
CA TRP A 600 7.86 30.10 -0.30
C TRP A 600 8.78 29.40 0.70
N GLU A 601 9.20 30.12 1.74
CA GLU A 601 10.22 29.64 2.70
C GLU A 601 9.81 28.37 3.46
N THR A 602 8.52 28.19 3.70
CA THR A 602 8.01 27.09 4.55
C THR A 602 7.46 25.90 3.76
N THR A 603 6.84 26.17 2.60
CA THR A 603 5.98 25.17 1.94
C THR A 603 6.37 24.90 0.49
N MET A 604 6.96 25.87 -0.23
CA MET A 604 7.20 25.73 -1.66
C MET A 604 8.68 25.60 -2.06
N ASP A 605 9.61 26.08 -1.23
CA ASP A 605 11.05 25.98 -1.50
C ASP A 605 11.50 24.51 -1.44
N PRO A 606 12.00 23.94 -2.54
CA PRO A 606 12.44 22.53 -2.58
C PRO A 606 13.51 22.17 -1.53
N GLU A 607 14.30 23.13 -1.08
CA GLU A 607 15.40 22.92 -0.13
C GLU A 607 14.94 22.94 1.34
N ARG A 608 13.77 23.53 1.63
CA ARG A 608 13.33 23.78 3.02
C ARG A 608 12.00 23.14 3.39
N ARG A 609 11.13 22.96 2.40
CA ARG A 609 9.77 22.45 2.60
C ARG A 609 9.73 21.02 3.09
N MET A 610 8.66 20.68 3.79
CA MET A 610 8.31 19.30 4.10
C MET A 610 7.19 18.82 3.16
N LEU A 611 7.38 17.65 2.55
CA LEU A 611 6.38 16.97 1.75
C LEU A 611 6.18 15.56 2.28
N LYS A 612 4.93 15.15 2.43
CA LYS A 612 4.55 13.77 2.73
C LYS A 612 4.21 13.06 1.43
N GLN A 613 5.02 12.08 1.02
CA GLN A 613 4.69 11.24 -0.13
C GLN A 613 3.51 10.33 0.19
N ILE A 614 2.54 10.27 -0.71
CA ILE A 614 1.39 9.36 -0.58
C ILE A 614 1.78 8.01 -1.15
N THR A 615 1.64 6.97 -0.34
CA THR A 615 1.93 5.59 -0.71
C THR A 615 0.70 4.71 -0.45
N ILE A 616 0.61 3.60 -1.18
CA ILE A 616 -0.37 2.53 -0.93
C ILE A 616 0.41 1.36 -0.36
N GLU A 617 0.33 1.15 0.95
CA GLU A 617 1.02 0.06 1.62
C GLU A 617 0.21 -1.23 1.56
N ASN A 618 -1.08 -1.13 1.86
CA ASN A 618 -2.06 -2.21 1.74
C ASN A 618 -3.23 -1.73 0.88
N ALA A 619 -3.35 -2.28 -0.34
CA ALA A 619 -4.38 -1.86 -1.29
C ALA A 619 -5.80 -2.25 -0.83
N ALA A 620 -5.94 -3.37 -0.11
CA ALA A 620 -7.23 -3.82 0.41
C ALA A 620 -7.74 -2.89 1.51
N GLU A 621 -6.87 -2.53 2.44
CA GLU A 621 -7.20 -1.62 3.53
C GLU A 621 -7.47 -0.21 3.01
N ALA A 622 -6.65 0.29 2.09
CA ALA A 622 -6.88 1.59 1.45
C ALA A 622 -8.24 1.63 0.75
N ASP A 623 -8.61 0.57 0.01
CA ASP A 623 -9.91 0.47 -0.64
C ASP A 623 -11.05 0.48 0.35
N TYR A 624 -10.94 -0.30 1.43
CA TYR A 624 -11.91 -0.32 2.52
C TYR A 624 -12.11 1.07 3.13
N ILE A 625 -11.02 1.76 3.49
CA ILE A 625 -11.09 3.09 4.11
C ILE A 625 -11.72 4.11 3.15
N PHE A 626 -11.31 4.16 1.87
CA PHE A 626 -11.92 5.08 0.91
C PHE A 626 -13.40 4.78 0.69
N SER A 627 -13.80 3.53 0.59
CA SER A 627 -15.21 3.14 0.42
C SER A 627 -16.05 3.49 1.64
N MET A 628 -15.53 3.25 2.83
CA MET A 628 -16.20 3.54 4.10
C MET A 628 -16.34 5.05 4.32
N LEU A 629 -15.25 5.84 4.16
CA LEU A 629 -15.27 7.27 4.41
C LEU A 629 -16.00 8.05 3.31
N MET A 630 -15.82 7.68 2.05
CA MET A 630 -16.27 8.44 0.88
C MET A 630 -17.44 7.80 0.15
N GLY A 631 -17.84 6.56 0.50
CA GLY A 631 -18.94 5.82 -0.10
C GLY A 631 -20.33 6.38 0.23
N GLU A 632 -21.39 5.79 -0.37
CA GLU A 632 -22.77 6.24 -0.19
C GLU A 632 -23.33 5.88 1.21
N ASP A 633 -22.92 4.74 1.78
CA ASP A 633 -23.43 4.25 3.06
C ASP A 633 -22.94 5.10 4.23
N VAL A 634 -23.90 5.58 5.02
CA VAL A 634 -23.65 6.44 6.19
C VAL A 634 -23.34 5.60 7.44
N GLY A 635 -23.97 4.41 7.56
CA GLY A 635 -23.83 3.54 8.73
C GLY A 635 -22.38 3.19 9.04
N PRO A 636 -21.64 2.52 8.13
CA PRO A 636 -20.26 2.15 8.34
C PRO A 636 -19.34 3.33 8.67
N ARG A 637 -19.58 4.49 8.04
CA ARG A 637 -18.82 5.72 8.31
C ARG A 637 -19.06 6.23 9.73
N ARG A 638 -20.32 6.24 10.18
CA ARG A 638 -20.65 6.65 11.54
C ARG A 638 -20.01 5.71 12.57
N ASP A 639 -20.15 4.40 12.36
CA ASP A 639 -19.59 3.40 13.26
C ASP A 639 -18.07 3.53 13.36
N PHE A 640 -17.38 3.81 12.23
CA PHE A 640 -15.95 4.11 12.22
C PHE A 640 -15.60 5.38 12.99
N ILE A 641 -16.33 6.46 12.79
CA ILE A 641 -16.09 7.73 13.51
C ILE A 641 -16.29 7.53 15.00
N GLU A 642 -17.36 6.82 15.42
CA GLU A 642 -17.62 6.53 16.83
C GLU A 642 -16.52 5.66 17.46
N ALA A 643 -16.03 4.64 16.73
CA ALA A 643 -14.96 3.76 17.20
C ALA A 643 -13.60 4.45 17.32
N ASN A 644 -13.35 5.47 16.50
CA ASN A 644 -12.07 6.20 16.47
C ASN A 644 -12.14 7.61 17.07
N ALA A 645 -13.26 7.99 17.68
CA ALA A 645 -13.45 9.32 18.23
C ALA A 645 -12.43 9.70 19.32
N ALA A 646 -11.96 8.70 20.08
CA ALA A 646 -10.94 8.90 21.10
C ALA A 646 -9.54 9.25 20.56
N TYR A 647 -9.29 8.95 19.27
CA TYR A 647 -8.01 9.23 18.61
C TYR A 647 -8.07 10.48 17.71
N ALA A 648 -9.23 11.15 17.66
CA ALA A 648 -9.40 12.32 16.81
C ALA A 648 -8.89 13.56 17.55
N GLU A 649 -7.86 14.18 17.01
CA GLU A 649 -7.48 15.56 17.38
C GLU A 649 -8.53 16.51 16.80
N ILE A 650 -9.48 16.92 17.63
CA ILE A 650 -10.53 17.87 17.23
C ILE A 650 -10.08 19.26 17.62
N ASP A 651 -9.86 20.09 16.60
CA ASP A 651 -9.68 21.53 16.79
C ASP A 651 -11.06 22.17 17.09
N ALA A 652 -11.40 22.28 18.38
CA ALA A 652 -12.66 22.84 18.86
C ALA A 652 -12.58 24.36 19.05
#